data_643812d4536ce3307aa3ed8f2c1908de
#
_entry.id   643812d4536ce3307aa3ed8f2c1908de
#
_cell.length_a   1.000
_cell.length_b   1.000
_cell.length_c   1.000
_cell.angle_alpha   90.00
_cell.angle_beta   90.00
_cell.angle_gamma   90.00
#
_symmetry.space_group_name_H-M   'P 1'
#
loop_
_entity.id
_entity.type
_entity.pdbx_description
1 polymer ?
#
loop_
_entity_poly.entity_id
_entity_poly.type
_entity_poly.pdbx_seq_one_letter_code
_entity_poly.pdbx_strand_id
1 'polypeptide(L)'
;MNRVSTAAGEFARRGFEFPSSAARVWQDWCAQLGGDPPVPLQAFTRAADRDQALECLANIGKRDPALLSRIAATPDWLERVLLVMGGSSVLARFLVKNPEELRVLASEPEPRRGNWLEYIRSRVVDEAGQADADRLRRANHAALVEIAARDLACDDPIALVDDIAAELSHLADAILECALDCARASVPESTSVRLAVIAMGKTGARELNYISDVDVIYVAEPAGDAGHEEAMCAGAKVAAAVARICSAHTAEGTIWPVDAALRPEGNAGPLVRSLESCAAYYRQWAKNWEFQALLKARPAAGDKELGQAFCDLVSPLVWEAAQRPGFLSEVRAMRNRVISLIPAKEAGREIKLGAGGLRDTEFTVQLLQLVHGRGAERVRARGTFDALRALIAFSYIGRVDGAAMAEAYRTQRVLEHRVQLRRLRRTHLVPDDDSGWAYLARSTGRTTDEVKGLWRSSTRAVERLQQRIFFSPLLDAVSAIPTAELRLSADAAQERLRVLGFEDARAALGHIQALTNGSSRAVEIQRQLMPVMLGWFAEGPNPDFGLLAFRQLSEALGASSWYLRALRDEGWMAQRLARIASSSRYVVNLLMRAPQMVQMLANREGLEPRPRELLSHSMKRDIGRASDQASAVASVRALRRSELCRVALADVLGSADVTTVGLALSDLAGATLDAALEIARHEVDAPQVGVIGMGRWSGCELGYASDVDAMFVIPDDSGPDGQVAAARLVRLACDLVGRPGPDPAMVVDADLRPEGKGGPLVRTKSSYLTYYAKWASAWEAQALLRARPAAGAQELAAAVLDELAGLRYPQAGVDATQIAEIRRLKLRMATERIPRGTDKERHLKLGPGGLSDIEWTIQLLQLQHAGNSPALRTPSTLKAIDVVEGLELLTGEQAASLRQAWLHVSRVRNAIMLVRGRPSDVLPIDYQEQAAVAELAGYGPGQHSQLVEDTIKVMRHALRVVNQIFWEDATTDGRQVGS
;
A
#
# COMPACT_ATOMS: atom_id res chain seq x y z
N MET A 1 52.35 -26.49 -22.41
CA MET A 1 52.42 -26.56 -20.95
C MET A 1 51.11 -27.17 -20.40
N ASN A 2 51.18 -28.49 -20.10
CA ASN A 2 50.07 -29.18 -19.42
C ASN A 2 49.93 -28.57 -18.02
N ARG A 3 48.85 -27.85 -17.77
CA ARG A 3 48.44 -27.45 -16.41
C ARG A 3 48.17 -28.76 -15.64
N VAL A 4 48.99 -29.06 -14.67
CA VAL A 4 48.74 -30.13 -13.67
C VAL A 4 47.39 -29.78 -13.02
N SER A 5 46.36 -30.61 -13.30
CA SER A 5 45.03 -30.46 -12.71
C SER A 5 45.16 -30.76 -11.23
N THR A 6 45.06 -29.76 -10.37
CA THR A 6 44.95 -30.00 -8.93
C THR A 6 43.61 -30.71 -8.63
N ALA A 7 43.59 -31.59 -7.63
CA ALA A 7 42.37 -32.31 -7.22
C ALA A 7 41.20 -31.30 -7.00
N ALA A 8 41.41 -30.17 -6.34
CA ALA A 8 40.43 -29.11 -6.20
C ALA A 8 39.95 -28.50 -7.52
N GLY A 9 40.81 -28.41 -8.54
CA GLY A 9 40.44 -27.91 -9.87
C GLY A 9 39.46 -28.84 -10.63
N GLU A 10 39.50 -30.14 -10.35
CA GLU A 10 38.55 -31.09 -10.88
C GLU A 10 37.12 -30.90 -10.29
N PHE A 11 37.03 -30.72 -8.97
CA PHE A 11 35.77 -30.45 -8.31
C PHE A 11 35.16 -29.08 -8.72
N ALA A 12 36.01 -28.06 -8.88
CA ALA A 12 35.57 -26.76 -9.38
C ALA A 12 34.94 -26.83 -10.78
N ARG A 13 35.58 -27.58 -11.72
CA ARG A 13 35.02 -27.78 -13.06
C ARG A 13 33.69 -28.52 -13.07
N ARG A 14 33.43 -29.38 -12.06
CA ARG A 14 32.15 -30.06 -11.87
C ARG A 14 31.12 -29.24 -11.06
N GLY A 15 31.46 -28.00 -10.70
CA GLY A 15 30.58 -27.05 -10.06
C GLY A 15 30.27 -27.31 -8.58
N PHE A 16 31.21 -27.91 -7.85
CA PHE A 16 31.17 -27.93 -6.38
C PHE A 16 31.39 -26.52 -5.85
N GLU A 17 30.68 -26.15 -4.79
CA GLU A 17 30.74 -24.80 -4.20
C GLU A 17 32.01 -24.61 -3.36
N PHE A 18 32.45 -25.69 -2.69
CA PHE A 18 33.66 -25.72 -1.87
C PHE A 18 34.69 -26.75 -2.37
N PRO A 19 35.33 -26.52 -3.54
CA PRO A 19 36.14 -27.54 -4.23
C PRO A 19 37.27 -28.14 -3.39
N SER A 20 37.92 -27.33 -2.54
CA SER A 20 39.00 -27.79 -1.66
C SER A 20 38.51 -28.68 -0.53
N SER A 21 37.31 -28.41 0.00
CA SER A 21 36.70 -29.26 1.02
C SER A 21 36.18 -30.54 0.42
N ALA A 22 35.50 -30.47 -0.73
CA ALA A 22 35.04 -31.65 -1.47
C ALA A 22 36.18 -32.61 -1.84
N ALA A 23 37.31 -32.05 -2.28
CA ALA A 23 38.51 -32.87 -2.60
C ALA A 23 39.07 -33.58 -1.36
N ARG A 24 39.02 -32.92 -0.19
CA ARG A 24 39.44 -33.59 1.08
C ARG A 24 38.47 -34.71 1.46
N VAL A 25 37.18 -34.47 1.44
CA VAL A 25 36.15 -35.48 1.73
C VAL A 25 36.33 -36.71 0.82
N TRP A 26 36.58 -36.47 -0.46
CA TRP A 26 36.82 -37.52 -1.45
C TRP A 26 38.10 -38.29 -1.13
N GLN A 27 39.22 -37.62 -0.84
CA GLN A 27 40.51 -38.25 -0.50
C GLN A 27 40.40 -39.08 0.81
N ASP A 28 39.74 -38.55 1.83
CA ASP A 28 39.47 -39.27 3.09
C ASP A 28 38.62 -40.53 2.82
N TRP A 29 37.66 -40.41 1.93
CA TRP A 29 36.82 -41.56 1.53
C TRP A 29 37.62 -42.60 0.76
N CYS A 30 38.47 -42.22 -0.21
CA CYS A 30 39.39 -43.11 -0.89
C CYS A 30 40.36 -43.83 0.08
N ALA A 31 40.94 -43.10 1.02
CA ALA A 31 41.86 -43.66 2.03
C ALA A 31 41.18 -44.73 2.92
N GLN A 32 39.92 -44.54 3.27
CA GLN A 32 39.13 -45.47 4.08
C GLN A 32 38.74 -46.74 3.31
N LEU A 33 38.48 -46.62 2.03
CA LEU A 33 38.12 -47.76 1.16
C LEU A 33 39.35 -48.49 0.62
N GLY A 34 40.56 -47.93 0.77
CA GLY A 34 41.78 -48.48 0.17
C GLY A 34 41.84 -48.38 -1.36
N GLY A 35 41.00 -47.50 -1.95
CA GLY A 35 40.87 -47.32 -3.40
C GLY A 35 39.78 -46.27 -3.74
N ASP A 36 39.50 -46.06 -5.04
CA ASP A 36 38.46 -45.13 -5.45
C ASP A 36 37.06 -45.59 -4.98
N PRO A 37 36.17 -44.66 -4.54
CA PRO A 37 34.79 -44.98 -4.22
C PRO A 37 34.08 -45.64 -5.40
N PRO A 38 33.12 -46.57 -5.17
CA PRO A 38 32.39 -47.26 -6.23
C PRO A 38 31.44 -46.31 -7.02
N VAL A 39 31.36 -45.05 -6.64
CA VAL A 39 30.52 -44.02 -7.23
C VAL A 39 31.40 -43.06 -8.03
N PRO A 40 31.15 -42.87 -9.33
CA PRO A 40 31.95 -41.93 -10.12
C PRO A 40 31.66 -40.48 -9.73
N LEU A 41 32.68 -39.63 -9.66
CA LEU A 41 32.55 -38.23 -9.30
C LEU A 41 31.53 -37.45 -10.22
N GLN A 42 31.37 -37.93 -11.45
CA GLN A 42 30.42 -37.37 -12.40
C GLN A 42 28.93 -37.55 -11.95
N ALA A 43 28.60 -38.56 -11.16
CA ALA A 43 27.24 -38.81 -10.71
C ALA A 43 26.67 -37.64 -9.88
N PHE A 44 27.51 -36.89 -9.15
CA PHE A 44 27.08 -35.75 -8.32
C PHE A 44 26.65 -34.51 -9.13
N THR A 45 26.86 -34.47 -10.44
CA THR A 45 26.58 -33.27 -11.26
C THR A 45 25.12 -32.92 -11.32
N ARG A 46 24.20 -33.86 -11.16
CA ARG A 46 22.73 -33.58 -11.10
C ARG A 46 22.25 -33.15 -9.73
N ALA A 47 23.02 -33.33 -8.66
CA ALA A 47 22.64 -32.89 -7.32
C ALA A 47 22.59 -31.36 -7.23
N ALA A 48 21.56 -30.81 -6.58
CA ALA A 48 21.40 -29.37 -6.41
C ALA A 48 22.48 -28.79 -5.48
N ASP A 49 22.80 -29.47 -4.40
CA ASP A 49 23.96 -29.25 -3.51
C ASP A 49 24.89 -30.44 -3.58
N ARG A 50 25.96 -30.30 -4.37
CA ARG A 50 26.93 -31.41 -4.66
C ARG A 50 27.81 -31.71 -3.47
N ASP A 51 28.20 -30.69 -2.74
CA ASP A 51 29.07 -30.81 -1.56
C ASP A 51 28.34 -31.61 -0.47
N GLN A 52 27.08 -31.26 -0.19
CA GLN A 52 26.22 -31.98 0.76
C GLN A 52 25.98 -33.44 0.32
N ALA A 53 25.66 -33.69 -0.96
CA ALA A 53 25.41 -35.03 -1.46
C ALA A 53 26.65 -35.93 -1.32
N LEU A 54 27.84 -35.39 -1.64
CA LEU A 54 29.11 -36.10 -1.47
C LEU A 54 29.39 -36.46 0.00
N GLU A 55 29.26 -35.47 0.92
CA GLU A 55 29.51 -35.70 2.34
C GLU A 55 28.55 -36.75 2.92
N CYS A 56 27.26 -36.65 2.60
CA CYS A 56 26.25 -37.59 3.09
C CYS A 56 26.44 -38.98 2.55
N LEU A 57 26.74 -39.15 1.26
CA LEU A 57 26.98 -40.49 0.67
C LEU A 57 28.28 -41.14 1.20
N ALA A 58 29.32 -40.34 1.39
CA ALA A 58 30.57 -40.82 2.00
C ALA A 58 30.32 -41.29 3.45
N ASN A 59 29.49 -40.60 4.22
CA ASN A 59 29.13 -41.02 5.58
C ASN A 59 28.34 -42.33 5.60
N ILE A 60 27.43 -42.55 4.64
CA ILE A 60 26.73 -43.83 4.48
C ILE A 60 27.70 -44.92 4.12
N GLY A 61 28.62 -44.69 3.19
CA GLY A 61 29.63 -45.67 2.81
C GLY A 61 30.58 -46.11 3.97
N LYS A 62 30.82 -45.22 4.94
CA LYS A 62 31.55 -45.53 6.17
C LYS A 62 30.77 -46.44 7.11
N ARG A 63 29.44 -46.30 7.17
CA ARG A 63 28.55 -47.01 8.09
C ARG A 63 28.13 -48.39 7.54
N ASP A 64 27.80 -48.44 6.24
CA ASP A 64 27.32 -49.63 5.53
C ASP A 64 27.90 -49.68 4.11
N PRO A 65 29.14 -50.24 3.98
CA PRO A 65 29.80 -50.39 2.68
C PRO A 65 29.02 -51.32 1.72
N ALA A 66 28.28 -52.29 2.26
CA ALA A 66 27.51 -53.24 1.46
C ALA A 66 26.28 -52.55 0.82
N LEU A 67 25.60 -51.69 1.55
CA LEU A 67 24.51 -50.90 1.03
C LEU A 67 25.01 -49.92 -0.04
N LEU A 68 26.12 -49.23 0.19
CA LEU A 68 26.74 -48.34 -0.79
C LEU A 68 27.06 -49.06 -2.09
N SER A 69 27.68 -50.28 -2.02
CA SER A 69 28.02 -51.06 -3.21
C SER A 69 26.75 -51.41 -4.02
N ARG A 70 25.65 -51.74 -3.33
CA ARG A 70 24.35 -52.03 -3.99
C ARG A 70 23.76 -50.78 -4.65
N ILE A 71 23.82 -49.62 -3.99
CA ILE A 71 23.37 -48.34 -4.55
C ILE A 71 24.21 -48.00 -5.78
N ALA A 72 25.52 -48.09 -5.70
CA ALA A 72 26.44 -47.78 -6.78
C ALA A 72 26.29 -48.69 -7.99
N ALA A 73 25.91 -49.96 -7.78
CA ALA A 73 25.65 -50.91 -8.83
C ALA A 73 24.36 -50.66 -9.62
N THR A 74 23.47 -49.80 -9.11
CA THR A 74 22.16 -49.51 -9.74
C THR A 74 22.08 -48.00 -10.05
N PRO A 75 22.38 -47.58 -11.29
CA PRO A 75 22.49 -46.16 -11.65
C PRO A 75 21.27 -45.31 -11.29
N ASP A 76 20.05 -45.80 -11.55
CA ASP A 76 18.79 -45.08 -11.26
C ASP A 76 18.56 -44.95 -9.75
N TRP A 77 18.96 -45.93 -8.94
CA TRP A 77 18.91 -45.83 -7.49
C TRP A 77 19.88 -44.76 -6.98
N LEU A 78 21.15 -44.84 -7.44
CA LEU A 78 22.16 -43.84 -7.11
C LEU A 78 21.73 -42.44 -7.47
N GLU A 79 21.16 -42.22 -8.63
CA GLU A 79 20.66 -40.92 -9.08
C GLU A 79 19.58 -40.39 -8.14
N ARG A 80 18.55 -41.17 -7.82
CA ARG A 80 17.50 -40.77 -6.89
C ARG A 80 18.03 -40.41 -5.49
N VAL A 81 18.99 -41.20 -5.01
CA VAL A 81 19.68 -40.96 -3.73
C VAL A 81 20.39 -39.60 -3.77
N LEU A 82 21.18 -39.33 -4.81
CA LEU A 82 21.93 -38.07 -4.94
C LEU A 82 21.05 -36.86 -5.13
N LEU A 83 19.93 -36.99 -5.85
CA LEU A 83 18.93 -35.91 -6.02
C LEU A 83 18.33 -35.51 -4.68
N VAL A 84 17.90 -36.50 -3.86
CA VAL A 84 17.31 -36.21 -2.54
C VAL A 84 18.36 -35.65 -1.58
N MET A 85 19.57 -36.26 -1.53
CA MET A 85 20.66 -35.81 -0.65
C MET A 85 21.14 -34.40 -0.99
N GLY A 86 21.22 -34.05 -2.27
CA GLY A 86 21.55 -32.69 -2.71
C GLY A 86 20.37 -31.72 -2.70
N GLY A 87 19.13 -32.21 -2.69
CA GLY A 87 17.91 -31.44 -2.70
C GLY A 87 17.45 -30.95 -1.32
N SER A 88 17.72 -31.72 -0.26
CA SER A 88 17.30 -31.37 1.10
C SER A 88 18.30 -31.76 2.16
N SER A 89 18.76 -30.78 2.94
CA SER A 89 19.71 -31.02 4.03
C SER A 89 19.09 -31.80 5.21
N VAL A 90 17.78 -31.70 5.39
CA VAL A 90 17.07 -32.41 6.47
C VAL A 90 16.83 -33.85 6.07
N LEU A 91 16.35 -34.10 4.84
CA LEU A 91 16.15 -35.46 4.34
C LEU A 91 17.50 -36.22 4.17
N ALA A 92 18.55 -35.51 3.76
CA ALA A 92 19.89 -36.06 3.70
C ALA A 92 20.38 -36.56 5.07
N ARG A 93 20.25 -35.75 6.12
CA ARG A 93 20.58 -36.13 7.51
C ARG A 93 19.72 -37.29 8.03
N PHE A 94 18.41 -37.25 7.69
CA PHE A 94 17.52 -38.36 8.02
C PHE A 94 17.98 -39.67 7.42
N LEU A 95 18.36 -39.70 6.12
CA LEU A 95 18.87 -40.86 5.43
C LEU A 95 20.23 -41.33 5.96
N VAL A 96 21.11 -40.40 6.37
CA VAL A 96 22.39 -40.76 7.02
C VAL A 96 22.16 -41.40 8.40
N LYS A 97 21.14 -40.91 9.15
CA LYS A 97 20.76 -41.48 10.46
C LYS A 97 20.06 -42.84 10.32
N ASN A 98 19.23 -43.04 9.30
CA ASN A 98 18.41 -44.20 9.03
C ASN A 98 18.72 -44.78 7.62
N PRO A 99 19.89 -45.45 7.41
CA PRO A 99 20.29 -45.91 6.08
C PRO A 99 19.34 -46.95 5.46
N GLU A 100 18.61 -47.70 6.31
CA GLU A 100 17.60 -48.66 5.88
C GLU A 100 16.48 -47.98 5.02
N GLU A 101 16.19 -46.71 5.26
CA GLU A 101 15.16 -45.94 4.52
C GLU A 101 15.61 -45.62 3.07
N LEU A 102 16.88 -45.76 2.71
CA LEU A 102 17.33 -45.64 1.33
C LEU A 102 16.71 -46.69 0.39
N ARG A 103 16.17 -47.80 0.95
CA ARG A 103 15.50 -48.87 0.16
C ARG A 103 14.21 -48.35 -0.50
N VAL A 104 13.56 -47.34 0.03
CA VAL A 104 12.36 -46.73 -0.58
C VAL A 104 12.68 -46.11 -1.94
N LEU A 105 13.94 -45.79 -2.21
CA LEU A 105 14.44 -45.24 -3.48
C LEU A 105 14.98 -46.29 -4.44
N ALA A 106 14.98 -47.57 -4.07
CA ALA A 106 15.55 -48.66 -4.89
C ALA A 106 14.72 -48.88 -6.19
N SER A 107 13.41 -48.68 -6.13
CA SER A 107 12.53 -48.61 -7.30
C SER A 107 12.06 -47.19 -7.54
N GLU A 108 11.54 -46.89 -8.72
CA GLU A 108 10.92 -45.63 -8.99
C GLU A 108 9.69 -45.43 -8.05
N PRO A 109 9.64 -44.35 -7.26
CA PRO A 109 8.50 -44.13 -6.37
C PRO A 109 7.24 -43.81 -7.18
N GLU A 110 6.22 -44.64 -7.05
CA GLU A 110 4.89 -44.36 -7.64
C GLU A 110 4.03 -43.47 -6.76
N PRO A 111 3.15 -42.64 -7.33
CA PRO A 111 2.19 -41.81 -6.56
C PRO A 111 1.26 -42.74 -5.75
N ARG A 112 1.25 -42.56 -4.40
CA ARG A 112 0.38 -43.34 -3.50
C ARG A 112 -1.02 -42.73 -3.39
N ARG A 113 -1.67 -42.45 -4.50
CA ARG A 113 -2.99 -41.79 -4.55
C ARG A 113 -4.02 -42.48 -3.65
N GLY A 114 -4.25 -41.92 -2.44
CA GLY A 114 -5.21 -42.42 -1.46
C GLY A 114 -4.71 -43.52 -0.51
N ASN A 115 -3.53 -44.10 -0.70
CA ASN A 115 -2.99 -45.25 0.11
C ASN A 115 -2.00 -44.79 1.18
N TRP A 116 -1.81 -43.46 1.41
CA TRP A 116 -0.90 -42.98 2.44
C TRP A 116 -1.29 -43.39 3.85
N LEU A 117 -2.57 -43.51 4.18
CA LEU A 117 -3.03 -43.90 5.50
C LEU A 117 -2.57 -45.31 5.86
N GLU A 118 -2.71 -46.25 4.95
CA GLU A 118 -2.27 -47.66 5.17
C GLU A 118 -0.76 -47.71 5.32
N TYR A 119 0.00 -47.02 4.45
CA TYR A 119 1.46 -46.91 4.51
C TYR A 119 1.97 -46.33 5.84
N ILE A 120 1.39 -45.26 6.29
CA ILE A 120 1.79 -44.61 7.56
C ILE A 120 1.40 -45.49 8.74
N ARG A 121 0.18 -46.04 8.78
CA ARG A 121 -0.27 -46.94 9.86
C ARG A 121 0.64 -48.17 10.01
N SER A 122 1.05 -48.79 8.91
CA SER A 122 1.95 -49.96 8.94
C SER A 122 3.31 -49.67 9.57
N ARG A 123 3.73 -48.39 9.60
CA ARG A 123 5.03 -47.95 10.15
C ARG A 123 4.93 -47.36 11.56
N VAL A 124 3.76 -46.92 11.97
CA VAL A 124 3.50 -46.23 13.23
C VAL A 124 3.17 -47.19 14.35
N VAL A 125 2.46 -48.28 14.07
CA VAL A 125 2.06 -49.26 15.05
C VAL A 125 3.19 -50.25 15.33
N ASP A 126 3.45 -50.55 16.60
CA ASP A 126 4.47 -51.54 16.99
C ASP A 126 3.89 -52.96 16.93
N GLU A 127 4.72 -53.98 17.30
CA GLU A 127 4.34 -55.38 17.31
C GLU A 127 3.23 -55.70 18.36
N ALA A 128 3.08 -54.81 19.36
CA ALA A 128 2.02 -54.87 20.39
C ALA A 128 0.73 -54.12 19.98
N GLY A 129 0.72 -53.48 18.76
CA GLY A 129 -0.44 -52.73 18.27
C GLY A 129 -0.55 -51.33 18.85
N GLN A 130 0.48 -50.78 19.52
CA GLN A 130 0.48 -49.44 20.06
C GLN A 130 1.06 -48.42 19.06
N ALA A 131 0.35 -47.31 18.85
CA ALA A 131 0.84 -46.24 18.00
C ALA A 131 1.84 -45.34 18.73
N ASP A 132 2.97 -45.02 18.07
CA ASP A 132 4.06 -44.22 18.63
C ASP A 132 4.30 -42.95 17.80
N ALA A 133 4.38 -41.81 18.50
CA ALA A 133 4.56 -40.48 17.89
C ALA A 133 5.95 -40.30 17.24
N ASP A 134 7.03 -40.93 17.75
CA ASP A 134 8.36 -40.84 17.13
C ASP A 134 8.44 -41.72 15.89
N ARG A 135 7.76 -42.85 15.86
CA ARG A 135 7.60 -43.66 14.65
C ARG A 135 6.79 -42.90 13.60
N LEU A 136 5.75 -42.13 14.00
CA LEU A 136 4.99 -41.27 13.08
C LEU A 136 5.87 -40.21 12.42
N ARG A 137 6.78 -39.56 13.17
CA ARG A 137 7.76 -38.60 12.63
C ARG A 137 8.70 -39.25 11.63
N ARG A 138 9.21 -40.44 11.94
CA ARG A 138 10.09 -41.23 11.04
C ARG A 138 9.35 -41.62 9.76
N ALA A 139 8.12 -42.10 9.86
CA ALA A 139 7.28 -42.48 8.75
C ALA A 139 7.00 -41.25 7.83
N ASN A 140 6.74 -40.09 8.42
CA ASN A 140 6.55 -38.84 7.66
C ASN A 140 7.81 -38.45 6.88
N HIS A 141 9.01 -38.52 7.48
CA HIS A 141 10.26 -38.22 6.77
C HIS A 141 10.54 -39.21 5.64
N ALA A 142 10.27 -40.49 5.84
CA ALA A 142 10.41 -41.51 4.80
C ALA A 142 9.43 -41.25 3.62
N ALA A 143 8.20 -40.87 3.92
CA ALA A 143 7.22 -40.45 2.90
C ALA A 143 7.67 -39.19 2.12
N LEU A 144 8.23 -38.19 2.82
CA LEU A 144 8.80 -37.02 2.17
C LEU A 144 10.02 -37.35 1.27
N VAL A 145 10.82 -38.35 1.61
CA VAL A 145 11.91 -38.83 0.75
C VAL A 145 11.36 -39.40 -0.57
N GLU A 146 10.28 -40.20 -0.52
CA GLU A 146 9.66 -40.78 -1.72
C GLU A 146 9.09 -39.67 -2.63
N ILE A 147 8.35 -38.67 -2.05
CA ILE A 147 7.76 -37.56 -2.79
C ILE A 147 8.86 -36.67 -3.38
N ALA A 148 9.89 -36.32 -2.57
CA ALA A 148 11.01 -35.49 -3.01
C ALA A 148 11.82 -36.10 -4.15
N ALA A 149 12.04 -37.44 -4.10
CA ALA A 149 12.76 -38.13 -5.16
C ALA A 149 12.05 -37.97 -6.50
N ARG A 150 10.74 -38.15 -6.52
CA ARG A 150 9.93 -38.03 -7.72
C ARG A 150 9.86 -36.57 -8.24
N ASP A 151 9.70 -35.62 -7.31
CA ASP A 151 9.64 -34.19 -7.64
C ASP A 151 10.99 -33.67 -8.19
N LEU A 152 12.13 -34.14 -7.64
CA LEU A 152 13.47 -33.73 -8.08
C LEU A 152 13.95 -34.44 -9.33
N ALA A 153 13.45 -35.65 -9.62
CA ALA A 153 13.80 -36.42 -10.81
C ALA A 153 13.03 -35.97 -12.05
N CYS A 154 11.93 -35.20 -11.88
CA CYS A 154 11.07 -34.78 -12.98
C CYS A 154 11.72 -33.73 -13.89
N ASP A 155 11.67 -33.93 -15.22
CA ASP A 155 12.20 -33.00 -16.20
C ASP A 155 11.32 -31.74 -16.35
N ASP A 156 10.01 -31.81 -16.06
CA ASP A 156 9.10 -30.68 -16.04
C ASP A 156 8.38 -30.53 -14.68
N PRO A 157 9.05 -29.93 -13.71
CA PRO A 157 8.47 -29.74 -12.37
C PRO A 157 7.24 -28.81 -12.37
N ILE A 158 7.07 -27.94 -13.40
CA ILE A 158 5.91 -27.06 -13.51
C ILE A 158 4.65 -27.86 -13.86
N ALA A 159 4.75 -28.85 -14.70
CA ALA A 159 3.64 -29.75 -15.02
C ALA A 159 3.27 -30.67 -13.83
N LEU A 160 4.26 -31.08 -13.03
CA LEU A 160 4.07 -32.06 -11.94
C LEU A 160 3.61 -31.43 -10.61
N VAL A 161 3.75 -30.11 -10.42
CA VAL A 161 3.56 -29.47 -9.09
C VAL A 161 2.17 -29.65 -8.48
N ASP A 162 1.14 -29.74 -9.33
CA ASP A 162 -0.26 -29.96 -8.89
C ASP A 162 -0.38 -31.35 -8.21
N ASP A 163 0.19 -32.39 -8.81
CA ASP A 163 0.17 -33.76 -8.29
C ASP A 163 1.01 -33.88 -7.00
N ILE A 164 2.18 -33.25 -6.94
CA ILE A 164 3.03 -33.22 -5.74
C ILE A 164 2.30 -32.52 -4.57
N ALA A 165 1.66 -31.38 -4.82
CA ALA A 165 0.92 -30.63 -3.78
C ALA A 165 -0.31 -31.40 -3.27
N ALA A 166 -1.02 -32.11 -4.15
CA ALA A 166 -2.13 -32.99 -3.78
C ALA A 166 -1.63 -34.17 -2.94
N GLU A 167 -0.51 -34.77 -3.31
CA GLU A 167 0.09 -35.91 -2.58
C GLU A 167 0.58 -35.52 -1.19
N LEU A 168 1.26 -34.37 -1.06
CA LEU A 168 1.63 -33.80 0.25
C LEU A 168 0.40 -33.59 1.14
N SER A 169 -0.73 -33.20 0.55
CA SER A 169 -2.00 -33.03 1.28
C SER A 169 -2.61 -34.36 1.73
N HIS A 170 -2.55 -35.41 0.88
CA HIS A 170 -2.99 -36.74 1.26
C HIS A 170 -2.11 -37.36 2.35
N LEU A 171 -0.78 -37.10 2.29
CA LEU A 171 0.13 -37.46 3.37
C LEU A 171 -0.26 -36.74 4.67
N ALA A 172 -0.58 -35.45 4.61
CA ALA A 172 -1.01 -34.69 5.79
C ALA A 172 -2.32 -35.24 6.39
N ASP A 173 -3.31 -35.63 5.58
CA ASP A 173 -4.52 -36.30 6.04
C ASP A 173 -4.20 -37.60 6.80
N ALA A 174 -3.30 -38.42 6.24
CA ALA A 174 -2.87 -39.68 6.86
C ALA A 174 -2.12 -39.45 8.19
N ILE A 175 -1.27 -38.45 8.23
CA ILE A 175 -0.54 -38.06 9.45
C ILE A 175 -1.52 -37.55 10.53
N LEU A 176 -2.50 -36.70 10.16
CA LEU A 176 -3.53 -36.20 11.10
C LEU A 176 -4.36 -37.35 11.69
N GLU A 177 -4.76 -38.32 10.86
CA GLU A 177 -5.51 -39.50 11.30
C GLU A 177 -4.69 -40.37 12.28
N CYS A 178 -3.41 -40.67 11.94
CA CYS A 178 -2.54 -41.43 12.82
C CYS A 178 -2.16 -40.64 14.10
N ALA A 179 -1.99 -39.32 14.01
CA ALA A 179 -1.76 -38.48 15.18
C ALA A 179 -3.01 -38.46 16.10
N LEU A 180 -4.21 -38.53 15.53
CA LEU A 180 -5.46 -38.68 16.27
C LEU A 180 -5.55 -40.02 16.96
N ASP A 181 -5.14 -41.13 16.31
CA ASP A 181 -5.05 -42.46 16.91
C ASP A 181 -4.07 -42.44 18.11
N CYS A 182 -2.90 -41.87 17.98
CA CYS A 182 -1.91 -41.67 19.06
C CYS A 182 -2.50 -40.80 20.21
N ALA A 183 -3.19 -39.71 19.86
CA ALA A 183 -3.78 -38.79 20.83
C ALA A 183 -4.90 -39.48 21.65
N ARG A 184 -5.77 -40.26 21.00
CA ARG A 184 -6.82 -41.06 21.65
C ARG A 184 -6.25 -42.09 22.60
N ALA A 185 -5.16 -42.74 22.23
CA ALA A 185 -4.49 -43.69 23.12
C ALA A 185 -3.90 -43.00 24.36
N SER A 186 -3.52 -41.72 24.28
CA SER A 186 -2.95 -40.97 25.41
C SER A 186 -3.96 -40.22 26.27
N VAL A 187 -5.23 -40.07 25.83
CA VAL A 187 -6.31 -39.37 26.52
C VAL A 187 -7.40 -40.35 26.93
N PRO A 188 -7.51 -40.74 28.21
CA PRO A 188 -8.49 -41.77 28.67
C PRO A 188 -9.94 -41.42 28.34
N GLU A 189 -10.31 -40.14 28.39
CA GLU A 189 -11.68 -39.67 28.16
C GLU A 189 -12.04 -39.57 26.66
N SER A 190 -11.12 -39.96 25.75
CA SER A 190 -11.33 -39.85 24.30
C SER A 190 -12.53 -40.59 23.75
N THR A 191 -13.04 -41.60 24.48
CA THR A 191 -14.23 -42.38 24.11
C THR A 191 -15.54 -41.64 24.31
N SER A 192 -15.57 -40.55 25.11
CA SER A 192 -16.75 -39.74 25.34
C SER A 192 -17.04 -38.72 24.24
N VAL A 193 -16.18 -38.63 23.22
CA VAL A 193 -16.26 -37.59 22.18
C VAL A 193 -16.10 -38.13 20.76
N ARG A 194 -16.98 -37.70 19.86
CA ARG A 194 -16.83 -37.76 18.42
C ARG A 194 -16.11 -36.51 17.98
N LEU A 195 -14.92 -36.62 17.38
CA LEU A 195 -14.10 -35.47 16.96
C LEU A 195 -13.83 -35.57 15.45
N ALA A 196 -14.10 -34.48 14.75
CA ALA A 196 -13.73 -34.28 13.34
C ALA A 196 -12.66 -33.17 13.22
N VAL A 197 -11.66 -33.41 12.38
CA VAL A 197 -10.62 -32.46 11.99
C VAL A 197 -10.95 -31.94 10.60
N ILE A 198 -11.28 -30.66 10.52
CA ILE A 198 -11.60 -29.98 9.26
C ILE A 198 -10.34 -29.29 8.75
N ALA A 199 -9.79 -29.74 7.63
CA ALA A 199 -8.65 -29.09 6.98
C ALA A 199 -9.10 -27.78 6.31
N MET A 200 -8.31 -26.75 6.53
CA MET A 200 -8.48 -25.41 5.98
C MET A 200 -7.27 -25.03 5.10
N GLY A 201 -7.23 -23.83 4.58
CA GLY A 201 -6.07 -23.28 3.87
C GLY A 201 -5.57 -24.17 2.71
N LYS A 202 -4.25 -24.34 2.57
CA LYS A 202 -3.64 -25.16 1.54
C LYS A 202 -3.95 -26.65 1.71
N THR A 203 -4.03 -27.14 2.95
CA THR A 203 -4.39 -28.53 3.25
C THR A 203 -5.83 -28.83 2.81
N GLY A 204 -6.76 -27.94 3.11
CA GLY A 204 -8.16 -28.04 2.68
C GLY A 204 -8.30 -28.02 1.15
N ALA A 205 -7.51 -27.22 0.47
CA ALA A 205 -7.45 -27.11 -0.99
C ALA A 205 -6.79 -28.31 -1.70
N ARG A 206 -6.13 -29.19 -0.97
CA ARG A 206 -5.21 -30.22 -1.50
C ARG A 206 -4.04 -29.62 -2.30
N GLU A 207 -3.49 -28.51 -1.82
CA GLU A 207 -2.40 -27.77 -2.43
C GLU A 207 -1.27 -27.51 -1.41
N LEU A 208 -0.94 -28.49 -0.56
CA LEU A 208 0.05 -28.34 0.51
C LEU A 208 1.47 -28.21 -0.06
N ASN A 209 2.35 -27.58 0.71
CA ASN A 209 3.80 -27.47 0.44
C ASN A 209 4.57 -28.52 1.24
N TYR A 210 5.90 -28.68 0.97
CA TYR A 210 6.80 -29.51 1.78
C TYR A 210 6.81 -29.12 3.25
N ILE A 211 6.70 -27.83 3.56
CA ILE A 211 6.58 -27.32 4.92
C ILE A 211 5.60 -26.14 4.96
N SER A 212 4.54 -26.28 5.70
CA SER A 212 3.51 -25.26 5.92
C SER A 212 2.90 -25.50 7.29
N ASP A 213 2.26 -24.48 7.87
CA ASP A 213 1.30 -24.75 8.93
C ASP A 213 0.12 -25.51 8.32
N VAL A 214 -0.38 -26.48 9.05
CA VAL A 214 -1.60 -27.21 8.68
C VAL A 214 -2.78 -26.54 9.40
N ASP A 215 -3.53 -25.76 8.64
CA ASP A 215 -4.68 -25.02 9.14
C ASP A 215 -5.84 -26.00 9.40
N VAL A 216 -6.42 -25.99 10.63
CA VAL A 216 -7.53 -26.89 11.00
C VAL A 216 -8.60 -26.19 11.84
N ILE A 217 -9.83 -26.73 11.77
CA ILE A 217 -10.91 -26.47 12.74
C ILE A 217 -11.30 -27.82 13.36
N TYR A 218 -11.45 -27.85 14.68
CA TYR A 218 -11.91 -29.03 15.38
C TYR A 218 -13.40 -28.93 15.73
N VAL A 219 -14.19 -29.92 15.29
CA VAL A 219 -15.62 -30.02 15.60
C VAL A 219 -15.83 -31.28 16.45
N ALA A 220 -16.54 -31.11 17.53
CA ALA A 220 -16.76 -32.20 18.51
C ALA A 220 -18.21 -32.32 18.89
N GLU A 221 -18.67 -33.58 19.08
CA GLU A 221 -20.02 -33.91 19.58
C GLU A 221 -19.91 -35.03 20.63
N PRO A 222 -20.85 -35.12 21.57
CA PRO A 222 -20.89 -36.25 22.50
C PRO A 222 -20.98 -37.61 21.81
N ALA A 223 -20.26 -38.60 22.34
CA ALA A 223 -20.34 -39.97 21.91
C ALA A 223 -21.23 -40.78 22.89
N GLY A 224 -22.23 -41.52 22.38
CA GLY A 224 -23.17 -42.28 23.20
C GLY A 224 -23.96 -41.38 24.16
N ASP A 225 -24.01 -41.75 25.45
CA ASP A 225 -24.71 -41.02 26.51
C ASP A 225 -23.82 -39.98 27.24
N ALA A 226 -22.65 -39.62 26.70
CA ALA A 226 -21.73 -38.65 27.32
C ALA A 226 -22.36 -37.25 27.41
N GLY A 227 -22.07 -36.53 28.50
CA GLY A 227 -22.50 -35.14 28.68
C GLY A 227 -21.80 -34.18 27.73
N HIS A 228 -22.50 -33.10 27.34
CA HIS A 228 -21.92 -32.10 26.40
C HIS A 228 -20.60 -31.48 26.90
N GLU A 229 -20.57 -31.07 28.18
CA GLU A 229 -19.38 -30.45 28.79
C GLU A 229 -18.20 -31.42 28.87
N GLU A 230 -18.47 -32.68 29.23
CA GLU A 230 -17.50 -33.76 29.27
C GLU A 230 -16.87 -33.99 27.87
N ALA A 231 -17.72 -34.13 26.86
CA ALA A 231 -17.30 -34.32 25.48
C ALA A 231 -16.47 -33.15 24.95
N MET A 232 -16.84 -31.88 25.23
CA MET A 232 -16.05 -30.69 24.81
C MET A 232 -14.69 -30.64 25.51
N CYS A 233 -14.62 -30.98 26.80
CA CYS A 233 -13.38 -31.08 27.55
C CYS A 233 -12.47 -32.19 27.00
N ALA A 234 -13.00 -33.38 26.75
CA ALA A 234 -12.27 -34.50 26.16
C ALA A 234 -11.77 -34.16 24.75
N GLY A 235 -12.62 -33.55 23.90
CA GLY A 235 -12.28 -33.10 22.56
C GLY A 235 -11.14 -32.08 22.56
N ALA A 236 -11.14 -31.13 23.49
CA ALA A 236 -10.08 -30.15 23.62
C ALA A 236 -8.73 -30.81 24.02
N LYS A 237 -8.74 -31.78 24.92
CA LYS A 237 -7.55 -32.55 25.29
C LYS A 237 -6.99 -33.35 24.12
N VAL A 238 -7.86 -34.04 23.38
CA VAL A 238 -7.45 -34.81 22.17
C VAL A 238 -6.90 -33.87 21.08
N ALA A 239 -7.57 -32.77 20.77
CA ALA A 239 -7.11 -31.79 19.78
C ALA A 239 -5.75 -31.17 20.16
N ALA A 240 -5.56 -30.83 21.44
CA ALA A 240 -4.27 -30.33 21.93
C ALA A 240 -3.17 -31.41 21.86
N ALA A 241 -3.49 -32.67 22.08
CA ALA A 241 -2.55 -33.78 21.93
C ALA A 241 -2.14 -33.98 20.47
N VAL A 242 -3.08 -33.94 19.51
CA VAL A 242 -2.79 -33.99 18.06
C VAL A 242 -1.82 -32.86 17.66
N ALA A 243 -2.12 -31.61 18.06
CA ALA A 243 -1.26 -30.49 17.76
C ALA A 243 0.16 -30.67 18.33
N ARG A 244 0.26 -31.17 19.57
CA ARG A 244 1.57 -31.43 20.22
C ARG A 244 2.33 -32.56 19.54
N ILE A 245 1.68 -33.68 19.17
CA ILE A 245 2.29 -34.79 18.46
C ILE A 245 2.95 -34.33 17.13
N CYS A 246 2.24 -33.51 16.36
CA CYS A 246 2.73 -33.01 15.08
C CYS A 246 3.83 -31.95 15.22
N SER A 247 3.72 -31.03 16.19
CA SER A 247 4.59 -29.86 16.31
C SER A 247 5.79 -30.02 17.24
N ALA A 248 5.79 -31.03 18.12
CA ALA A 248 6.89 -31.22 19.09
C ALA A 248 8.20 -31.58 18.39
N HIS A 249 9.31 -31.00 18.87
CA HIS A 249 10.67 -31.34 18.45
C HIS A 249 11.20 -32.49 19.30
N THR A 250 11.58 -33.60 18.65
CA THR A 250 12.17 -34.76 19.31
C THR A 250 13.47 -35.14 18.62
N ALA A 251 14.11 -36.22 19.08
CA ALA A 251 15.27 -36.77 18.41
C ALA A 251 15.00 -37.23 16.96
N GLU A 252 13.75 -37.53 16.62
CA GLU A 252 13.29 -37.85 15.24
C GLU A 252 12.85 -36.62 14.43
N GLY A 253 13.05 -35.40 14.97
CA GLY A 253 12.65 -34.15 14.35
C GLY A 253 11.24 -33.72 14.71
N THR A 254 10.61 -32.95 13.83
CA THR A 254 9.23 -32.48 13.91
C THR A 254 8.50 -32.77 12.60
N ILE A 255 7.17 -32.83 12.63
CA ILE A 255 6.39 -32.95 11.39
C ILE A 255 6.11 -31.53 10.85
N TRP A 256 5.12 -30.87 11.39
CA TRP A 256 4.76 -29.46 11.08
C TRP A 256 3.84 -28.88 12.17
N PRO A 257 3.76 -27.53 12.31
CA PRO A 257 2.80 -26.90 13.20
C PRO A 257 1.35 -27.14 12.75
N VAL A 258 0.47 -27.43 13.71
CA VAL A 258 -0.99 -27.42 13.49
C VAL A 258 -1.53 -26.08 13.96
N ASP A 259 -2.16 -25.35 13.05
CA ASP A 259 -2.72 -24.03 13.32
C ASP A 259 -4.26 -24.08 13.34
N ALA A 260 -4.84 -23.77 14.48
CA ALA A 260 -6.29 -23.70 14.67
C ALA A 260 -6.81 -22.24 14.74
N ALA A 261 -6.03 -21.25 14.29
CA ALA A 261 -6.39 -19.83 14.36
C ALA A 261 -7.57 -19.45 13.45
N LEU A 262 -7.92 -20.28 12.46
CA LEU A 262 -9.08 -20.06 11.58
C LEU A 262 -10.43 -20.53 12.22
N ARG A 263 -10.39 -21.06 13.45
CA ARG A 263 -11.62 -21.44 14.18
C ARG A 263 -12.44 -20.20 14.57
N PRO A 264 -13.75 -20.35 14.85
CA PRO A 264 -14.59 -19.27 15.36
C PRO A 264 -13.94 -18.52 16.52
N GLU A 265 -13.93 -17.17 16.46
CA GLU A 265 -13.24 -16.23 17.38
C GLU A 265 -11.71 -16.35 17.38
N GLY A 266 -11.13 -17.10 16.47
CA GLY A 266 -9.69 -17.28 16.35
C GLY A 266 -9.05 -17.82 17.64
N ASN A 267 -7.90 -17.27 18.05
CA ASN A 267 -7.18 -17.71 19.24
C ASN A 267 -7.89 -17.36 20.57
N ALA A 268 -8.87 -16.46 20.56
CA ALA A 268 -9.67 -16.12 21.74
C ALA A 268 -10.79 -17.14 22.02
N GLY A 269 -11.23 -17.88 20.99
CA GLY A 269 -12.30 -18.89 21.12
C GLY A 269 -11.81 -20.25 21.61
N PRO A 270 -12.75 -21.12 22.07
CA PRO A 270 -12.42 -22.49 22.49
C PRO A 270 -11.81 -23.28 21.33
N LEU A 271 -10.91 -24.21 21.66
CA LEU A 271 -10.19 -25.02 20.67
C LEU A 271 -11.11 -25.95 19.87
N VAL A 272 -12.15 -26.47 20.50
CA VAL A 272 -13.19 -27.30 19.87
C VAL A 272 -14.57 -26.69 20.08
N ARG A 273 -15.46 -26.90 19.12
CA ARG A 273 -16.88 -26.45 19.20
C ARG A 273 -17.82 -27.53 18.69
N SER A 274 -19.09 -27.51 19.19
CA SER A 274 -20.16 -28.31 18.62
C SER A 274 -20.65 -27.70 17.29
N LEU A 275 -21.37 -28.51 16.49
CA LEU A 275 -22.02 -28.03 15.25
C LEU A 275 -22.96 -26.87 15.50
N GLU A 276 -23.75 -26.96 16.58
CA GLU A 276 -24.69 -25.92 16.97
C GLU A 276 -23.98 -24.59 17.28
N SER A 277 -22.88 -24.65 18.07
CA SER A 277 -22.06 -23.50 18.40
C SER A 277 -21.42 -22.87 17.16
N CYS A 278 -20.91 -23.69 16.23
CA CYS A 278 -20.42 -23.24 14.94
C CYS A 278 -21.51 -22.54 14.11
N ALA A 279 -22.71 -23.14 14.03
CA ALA A 279 -23.86 -22.57 13.32
C ALA A 279 -24.26 -21.19 13.84
N ALA A 280 -24.36 -21.06 15.18
CA ALA A 280 -24.71 -19.81 15.83
C ALA A 280 -23.64 -18.73 15.51
N TYR A 281 -22.34 -19.06 15.61
CA TYR A 281 -21.26 -18.14 15.32
C TYR A 281 -21.28 -17.66 13.87
N TYR A 282 -21.29 -18.57 12.89
CA TYR A 282 -21.20 -18.21 11.47
C TYR A 282 -22.43 -17.43 10.97
N ARG A 283 -23.61 -17.61 11.58
CA ARG A 283 -24.80 -16.83 11.24
C ARG A 283 -24.77 -15.40 11.79
N GLN A 284 -24.20 -15.18 12.97
CA GLN A 284 -24.35 -13.91 13.71
C GLN A 284 -23.06 -13.07 13.77
N TRP A 285 -21.88 -13.69 13.91
CA TRP A 285 -20.66 -13.01 14.32
C TRP A 285 -19.52 -13.08 13.30
N ALA A 286 -19.57 -14.04 12.37
CA ALA A 286 -18.47 -14.27 11.43
C ALA A 286 -18.24 -13.07 10.51
N LYS A 287 -16.97 -12.74 10.34
CA LYS A 287 -16.50 -11.68 9.45
C LYS A 287 -16.38 -12.19 8.00
N ASN A 288 -16.40 -11.28 7.05
CA ASN A 288 -16.40 -11.60 5.62
C ASN A 288 -15.21 -12.48 5.19
N TRP A 289 -14.01 -12.24 5.73
CA TRP A 289 -12.82 -13.03 5.41
C TRP A 289 -12.89 -14.49 5.90
N GLU A 290 -13.67 -14.78 6.92
CA GLU A 290 -13.86 -16.16 7.43
C GLU A 290 -14.61 -17.02 6.40
N PHE A 291 -15.57 -16.46 5.69
CA PHE A 291 -16.27 -17.16 4.61
C PHE A 291 -15.36 -17.44 3.41
N GLN A 292 -14.41 -16.54 3.13
CA GLN A 292 -13.38 -16.78 2.14
C GLN A 292 -12.46 -17.95 2.55
N ALA A 293 -12.09 -18.04 3.82
CA ALA A 293 -11.29 -19.15 4.34
C ALA A 293 -12.06 -20.48 4.26
N LEU A 294 -13.36 -20.46 4.55
CA LEU A 294 -14.24 -21.65 4.51
C LEU A 294 -14.47 -22.23 3.11
N LEU A 295 -14.16 -21.51 2.02
CA LEU A 295 -14.17 -22.07 0.65
C LEU A 295 -13.32 -23.35 0.55
N LYS A 296 -12.28 -23.47 1.36
CA LYS A 296 -11.33 -24.58 1.34
C LYS A 296 -11.63 -25.66 2.39
N ALA A 297 -12.69 -25.50 3.19
CA ALA A 297 -13.03 -26.42 4.25
C ALA A 297 -13.38 -27.84 3.72
N ARG A 298 -12.76 -28.87 4.31
CA ARG A 298 -13.09 -30.27 4.06
C ARG A 298 -12.76 -31.17 5.27
N PRO A 299 -13.47 -32.31 5.47
CA PRO A 299 -13.07 -33.30 6.46
C PRO A 299 -11.68 -33.89 6.08
N ALA A 300 -10.74 -33.94 7.04
CA ALA A 300 -9.40 -34.51 6.84
C ALA A 300 -9.17 -35.75 7.68
N ALA A 301 -9.55 -35.72 8.96
CA ALA A 301 -9.34 -36.85 9.90
C ALA A 301 -10.46 -36.94 10.92
N GLY A 302 -10.57 -38.08 11.57
CA GLY A 302 -11.54 -38.39 12.62
C GLY A 302 -12.92 -38.73 12.08
N ASP A 303 -13.99 -38.24 12.73
CA ASP A 303 -15.36 -38.55 12.39
C ASP A 303 -15.78 -37.90 11.07
N LYS A 304 -15.90 -38.71 10.03
CA LYS A 304 -16.18 -38.21 8.67
C LYS A 304 -17.59 -37.68 8.51
N GLU A 305 -18.58 -38.30 9.20
CA GLU A 305 -19.97 -37.82 9.14
C GLU A 305 -20.12 -36.46 9.80
N LEU A 306 -19.54 -36.31 10.98
CA LEU A 306 -19.50 -35.04 11.69
C LEU A 306 -18.78 -33.96 10.88
N GLY A 307 -17.63 -34.32 10.25
CA GLY A 307 -16.90 -33.41 9.38
C GLY A 307 -17.67 -32.98 8.14
N GLN A 308 -18.43 -33.89 7.52
CA GLN A 308 -19.29 -33.56 6.37
C GLN A 308 -20.47 -32.69 6.81
N ALA A 309 -21.08 -32.96 7.95
CA ALA A 309 -22.18 -32.16 8.51
C ALA A 309 -21.74 -30.69 8.77
N PHE A 310 -20.48 -30.49 9.22
CA PHE A 310 -19.91 -29.13 9.32
C PHE A 310 -19.79 -28.44 7.94
N CYS A 311 -19.28 -29.15 6.95
CA CYS A 311 -19.13 -28.59 5.60
C CYS A 311 -20.50 -28.23 4.97
N ASP A 312 -21.51 -29.08 5.19
CA ASP A 312 -22.87 -28.85 4.71
C ASP A 312 -23.53 -27.64 5.42
N LEU A 313 -23.24 -27.47 6.71
CA LEU A 313 -23.68 -26.33 7.50
C LEU A 313 -23.13 -24.98 6.98
N VAL A 314 -21.85 -24.92 6.71
CA VAL A 314 -21.19 -23.65 6.33
C VAL A 314 -21.32 -23.32 4.84
N SER A 315 -21.53 -24.33 3.98
CA SER A 315 -21.55 -24.14 2.52
C SER A 315 -22.60 -23.11 2.05
N PRO A 316 -23.86 -23.09 2.47
CA PRO A 316 -24.82 -22.05 2.07
C PRO A 316 -24.34 -20.65 2.46
N LEU A 317 -23.78 -20.48 3.67
CA LEU A 317 -23.34 -19.21 4.22
C LEU A 317 -22.14 -18.64 3.42
N VAL A 318 -21.25 -19.51 2.97
CA VAL A 318 -20.11 -19.15 2.12
C VAL A 318 -20.60 -18.54 0.81
N TRP A 319 -21.58 -19.16 0.14
CA TRP A 319 -22.03 -18.69 -1.17
C TRP A 319 -22.99 -17.48 -1.09
N GLU A 320 -23.51 -17.16 0.08
CA GLU A 320 -24.27 -15.94 0.35
C GLU A 320 -23.39 -14.76 0.81
N ALA A 321 -22.15 -15.02 1.22
CA ALA A 321 -21.27 -14.03 1.82
C ALA A 321 -21.00 -12.82 0.92
N ALA A 322 -20.91 -12.99 -0.40
CA ALA A 322 -20.66 -11.90 -1.35
C ALA A 322 -21.77 -10.82 -1.38
N GLN A 323 -22.97 -11.13 -0.84
CA GLN A 323 -24.08 -10.18 -0.75
C GLN A 323 -24.05 -9.30 0.51
N ARG A 324 -23.15 -9.60 1.43
CA ARG A 324 -23.03 -8.81 2.66
C ARG A 324 -22.50 -7.41 2.34
N PRO A 325 -23.09 -6.36 2.95
CA PRO A 325 -22.59 -4.99 2.75
C PRO A 325 -21.09 -4.89 3.14
N GLY A 326 -20.31 -4.23 2.31
CA GLY A 326 -18.89 -4.01 2.57
C GLY A 326 -17.98 -5.24 2.41
N PHE A 327 -18.48 -6.39 1.95
CA PHE A 327 -17.72 -7.63 1.79
C PHE A 327 -16.36 -7.42 1.10
N LEU A 328 -16.36 -6.72 -0.02
CA LEU A 328 -15.13 -6.53 -0.80
C LEU A 328 -14.20 -5.46 -0.29
N SER A 329 -14.76 -4.39 0.25
CA SER A 329 -13.93 -3.36 0.88
C SER A 329 -13.14 -3.93 2.06
N GLU A 330 -13.74 -4.82 2.86
CA GLU A 330 -13.07 -5.50 3.96
C GLU A 330 -12.01 -6.51 3.46
N VAL A 331 -12.35 -7.30 2.45
CA VAL A 331 -11.44 -8.29 1.87
C VAL A 331 -10.23 -7.60 1.23
N ARG A 332 -10.43 -6.48 0.53
CA ARG A 332 -9.34 -5.65 -0.01
C ARG A 332 -8.52 -4.96 1.07
N ALA A 333 -9.17 -4.40 2.08
CA ALA A 333 -8.48 -3.75 3.20
C ALA A 333 -7.57 -4.75 3.94
N MET A 334 -8.04 -5.99 4.12
CA MET A 334 -7.23 -7.06 4.71
C MET A 334 -6.00 -7.38 3.82
N ARG A 335 -6.18 -7.50 2.49
CA ARG A 335 -5.05 -7.75 1.57
C ARG A 335 -4.02 -6.63 1.61
N ASN A 336 -4.46 -5.37 1.54
CA ASN A 336 -3.56 -4.22 1.60
C ASN A 336 -2.81 -4.14 2.93
N ARG A 337 -3.46 -4.48 4.03
CA ARG A 337 -2.81 -4.59 5.35
C ARG A 337 -1.71 -5.66 5.35
N VAL A 338 -1.96 -6.83 4.77
CA VAL A 338 -0.94 -7.90 4.68
C VAL A 338 0.26 -7.46 3.86
N ILE A 339 0.06 -6.81 2.71
CA ILE A 339 1.14 -6.29 1.87
C ILE A 339 1.96 -5.22 2.63
N SER A 340 1.29 -4.33 3.36
CA SER A 340 1.96 -3.26 4.12
C SER A 340 2.82 -3.76 5.29
N LEU A 341 2.62 -5.00 5.73
CA LEU A 341 3.43 -5.63 6.79
C LEU A 341 4.72 -6.27 6.25
N ILE A 342 4.89 -6.38 4.93
CA ILE A 342 6.11 -6.94 4.33
C ILE A 342 7.24 -5.91 4.45
N PRO A 343 8.40 -6.27 5.05
CA PRO A 343 9.54 -5.37 5.10
C PRO A 343 9.98 -4.93 3.69
N ALA A 344 10.28 -3.66 3.48
CA ALA A 344 10.61 -3.10 2.16
C ALA A 344 11.76 -3.84 1.44
N LYS A 345 12.75 -4.36 2.19
CA LYS A 345 13.86 -5.16 1.66
C LYS A 345 13.48 -6.58 1.22
N GLU A 346 12.31 -7.08 1.63
CA GLU A 346 11.79 -8.41 1.31
C GLU A 346 10.71 -8.37 0.22
N ALA A 347 10.07 -7.21 0.01
CA ALA A 347 8.92 -7.05 -0.89
C ALA A 347 9.17 -7.58 -2.32
N GLY A 348 10.37 -7.39 -2.88
CA GLY A 348 10.74 -7.88 -4.22
C GLY A 348 11.13 -9.37 -4.27
N ARG A 349 11.18 -10.06 -3.12
CA ARG A 349 11.61 -11.46 -2.97
C ARG A 349 10.50 -12.38 -2.44
N GLU A 350 9.39 -11.81 -2.00
CA GLU A 350 8.31 -12.52 -1.33
C GLU A 350 7.39 -13.22 -2.34
N ILE A 351 7.45 -14.55 -2.38
CA ILE A 351 6.73 -15.40 -3.35
C ILE A 351 5.22 -15.43 -3.05
N LYS A 352 4.85 -15.43 -1.76
CA LYS A 352 3.46 -15.68 -1.33
C LYS A 352 2.65 -14.39 -1.21
N LEU A 353 3.16 -13.43 -0.41
CA LEU A 353 2.42 -12.24 -0.01
C LEU A 353 2.76 -11.00 -0.82
N GLY A 354 3.87 -11.02 -1.57
CA GLY A 354 4.32 -9.92 -2.44
C GLY A 354 3.34 -9.62 -3.56
N ALA A 355 3.42 -8.42 -4.13
CA ALA A 355 2.64 -8.04 -5.30
C ALA A 355 2.95 -9.00 -6.48
N GLY A 356 1.92 -9.50 -7.15
CA GLY A 356 2.04 -10.52 -8.19
C GLY A 356 2.43 -11.90 -7.66
N GLY A 357 2.36 -12.16 -6.35
CA GLY A 357 2.67 -13.44 -5.73
C GLY A 357 1.49 -14.43 -5.71
N LEU A 358 1.71 -15.58 -5.07
CA LEU A 358 0.73 -16.68 -5.01
C LEU A 358 -0.63 -16.23 -4.46
N ARG A 359 -0.62 -15.38 -3.42
CA ARG A 359 -1.84 -14.88 -2.80
C ARG A 359 -2.73 -14.09 -3.76
N ASP A 360 -2.15 -13.41 -4.74
CA ASP A 360 -2.89 -12.62 -5.71
C ASP A 360 -3.69 -13.50 -6.67
N THR A 361 -3.10 -14.61 -7.10
CA THR A 361 -3.81 -15.63 -7.89
C THR A 361 -4.91 -16.29 -7.04
N GLU A 362 -4.57 -16.78 -5.82
CA GLU A 362 -5.55 -17.40 -4.91
C GLU A 362 -6.73 -16.47 -4.64
N PHE A 363 -6.43 -15.20 -4.35
CA PHE A 363 -7.42 -14.17 -4.06
C PHE A 363 -8.33 -13.89 -5.25
N THR A 364 -7.76 -13.74 -6.45
CA THR A 364 -8.52 -13.50 -7.69
C THR A 364 -9.49 -14.65 -7.95
N VAL A 365 -9.02 -15.88 -7.83
CA VAL A 365 -9.85 -17.08 -8.06
C VAL A 365 -10.97 -17.19 -7.02
N GLN A 366 -10.65 -17.06 -5.73
CA GLN A 366 -11.63 -17.14 -4.63
C GLN A 366 -12.69 -16.05 -4.74
N LEU A 367 -12.30 -14.83 -5.10
CA LEU A 367 -13.22 -13.72 -5.27
C LEU A 367 -14.20 -13.99 -6.41
N LEU A 368 -13.72 -14.49 -7.55
CA LEU A 368 -14.60 -14.88 -8.67
C LEU A 368 -15.52 -16.05 -8.30
N GLN A 369 -15.04 -17.00 -7.49
CA GLN A 369 -15.89 -18.07 -6.96
C GLN A 369 -17.01 -17.50 -6.08
N LEU A 370 -16.71 -16.61 -5.14
CA LEU A 370 -17.71 -16.02 -4.24
C LEU A 370 -18.74 -15.18 -5.01
N VAL A 371 -18.34 -14.46 -6.06
CA VAL A 371 -19.25 -13.68 -6.89
C VAL A 371 -20.17 -14.58 -7.72
N HIS A 372 -19.65 -15.63 -8.33
CA HIS A 372 -20.40 -16.46 -9.30
C HIS A 372 -20.95 -17.75 -8.72
N GLY A 373 -20.37 -18.27 -7.63
CA GLY A 373 -20.68 -19.58 -7.06
C GLY A 373 -22.10 -19.74 -6.51
N ARG A 374 -22.77 -18.63 -6.18
CA ARG A 374 -24.17 -18.68 -5.77
C ARG A 374 -25.08 -19.19 -6.91
N GLY A 375 -24.90 -18.65 -8.11
CA GLY A 375 -25.67 -19.01 -9.29
C GLY A 375 -25.11 -20.17 -10.11
N ALA A 376 -23.85 -20.54 -9.87
CA ALA A 376 -23.14 -21.56 -10.65
C ALA A 376 -22.37 -22.53 -9.73
N GLU A 377 -23.05 -23.61 -9.31
CA GLU A 377 -22.44 -24.62 -8.40
C GLU A 377 -21.15 -25.24 -8.96
N ARG A 378 -21.03 -25.34 -10.28
CA ARG A 378 -19.90 -25.93 -11.00
C ARG A 378 -18.58 -25.18 -10.83
N VAL A 379 -18.57 -23.94 -10.26
CA VAL A 379 -17.32 -23.23 -9.92
C VAL A 379 -16.94 -23.39 -8.46
N ARG A 380 -17.70 -24.18 -7.69
CA ARG A 380 -17.50 -24.42 -6.25
C ARG A 380 -16.40 -25.46 -5.98
N ALA A 381 -15.19 -25.22 -6.50
CA ALA A 381 -14.04 -26.08 -6.22
C ALA A 381 -13.24 -25.56 -5.03
N ARG A 382 -12.60 -26.46 -4.25
CA ARG A 382 -11.80 -26.10 -3.05
C ARG A 382 -10.38 -25.70 -3.42
N GLY A 383 -9.77 -26.37 -4.40
CA GLY A 383 -8.44 -26.09 -4.89
C GLY A 383 -8.41 -24.89 -5.85
N THR A 384 -7.33 -24.11 -5.79
CA THR A 384 -7.11 -22.93 -6.65
C THR A 384 -7.00 -23.36 -8.12
N PHE A 385 -6.28 -24.46 -8.42
CA PHE A 385 -6.14 -25.01 -9.77
C PHE A 385 -7.48 -25.49 -10.33
N ASP A 386 -8.26 -26.25 -9.53
CA ASP A 386 -9.55 -26.77 -9.96
C ASP A 386 -10.57 -25.65 -10.16
N ALA A 387 -10.56 -24.65 -9.26
CA ALA A 387 -11.42 -23.49 -9.36
C ALA A 387 -11.09 -22.64 -10.59
N LEU A 388 -9.79 -22.40 -10.85
CA LEU A 388 -9.34 -21.67 -12.05
C LEU A 388 -9.73 -22.43 -13.33
N ARG A 389 -9.57 -23.74 -13.35
CA ARG A 389 -10.00 -24.61 -14.46
C ARG A 389 -11.50 -24.52 -14.70
N ALA A 390 -12.30 -24.57 -13.63
CA ALA A 390 -13.74 -24.43 -13.73
C ALA A 390 -14.16 -23.04 -14.21
N LEU A 391 -13.55 -21.97 -13.68
CA LEU A 391 -13.83 -20.60 -14.13
C LEU A 391 -13.51 -20.38 -15.61
N ILE A 392 -12.46 -21.00 -16.13
CA ILE A 392 -12.10 -20.99 -17.56
C ILE A 392 -13.12 -21.80 -18.38
N ALA A 393 -13.44 -23.03 -17.95
CA ALA A 393 -14.33 -23.93 -18.66
C ALA A 393 -15.75 -23.37 -18.82
N PHE A 394 -16.19 -22.60 -17.82
CA PHE A 394 -17.53 -21.97 -17.84
C PHE A 394 -17.49 -20.49 -18.26
N SER A 395 -16.38 -20.05 -18.86
CA SER A 395 -16.24 -18.73 -19.48
C SER A 395 -16.36 -17.54 -18.52
N TYR A 396 -16.03 -17.72 -17.23
CA TYR A 396 -15.87 -16.62 -16.28
C TYR A 396 -14.47 -15.97 -16.36
N ILE A 397 -13.51 -16.68 -16.96
CA ILE A 397 -12.16 -16.21 -17.28
C ILE A 397 -11.85 -16.60 -18.73
N GLY A 398 -11.28 -15.68 -19.52
CA GLY A 398 -10.83 -15.95 -20.88
C GLY A 398 -9.77 -17.06 -20.92
N ARG A 399 -9.83 -17.96 -21.91
CA ARG A 399 -8.94 -19.14 -22.01
C ARG A 399 -7.45 -18.77 -21.99
N VAL A 400 -7.06 -17.73 -22.74
CA VAL A 400 -5.65 -17.30 -22.83
C VAL A 400 -5.16 -16.75 -21.49
N ASP A 401 -5.95 -15.87 -20.87
CA ASP A 401 -5.58 -15.23 -19.59
C ASP A 401 -5.59 -16.26 -18.44
N GLY A 402 -6.57 -17.14 -18.43
CA GLY A 402 -6.65 -18.20 -17.42
C GLY A 402 -5.50 -19.21 -17.54
N ALA A 403 -5.11 -19.62 -18.76
CA ALA A 403 -3.96 -20.48 -18.98
C ALA A 403 -2.65 -19.82 -18.54
N ALA A 404 -2.44 -18.56 -18.88
CA ALA A 404 -1.27 -17.78 -18.44
C ALA A 404 -1.22 -17.60 -16.91
N MET A 405 -2.37 -17.41 -16.23
CA MET A 405 -2.46 -17.33 -14.78
C MET A 405 -2.11 -18.67 -14.14
N ALA A 406 -2.61 -19.77 -14.69
CA ALA A 406 -2.31 -21.12 -14.19
C ALA A 406 -0.82 -21.46 -14.31
N GLU A 407 -0.19 -21.12 -15.43
CA GLU A 407 1.24 -21.33 -15.66
C GLU A 407 2.10 -20.49 -14.69
N ALA A 408 1.76 -19.20 -14.51
CA ALA A 408 2.45 -18.32 -13.57
C ALA A 408 2.32 -18.84 -12.13
N TYR A 409 1.12 -19.28 -11.73
CA TYR A 409 0.88 -19.84 -10.38
C TYR A 409 1.69 -21.13 -10.18
N ARG A 410 1.72 -22.08 -11.16
CA ARG A 410 2.55 -23.30 -11.06
C ARG A 410 4.02 -22.97 -10.95
N THR A 411 4.51 -22.03 -11.75
CA THR A 411 5.92 -21.57 -11.68
C THR A 411 6.28 -21.10 -10.27
N GLN A 412 5.45 -20.24 -9.68
CA GLN A 412 5.66 -19.73 -8.33
C GLN A 412 5.56 -20.84 -7.28
N ARG A 413 4.65 -21.81 -7.45
CA ARG A 413 4.53 -22.98 -6.56
C ARG A 413 5.79 -23.87 -6.61
N VAL A 414 6.36 -24.12 -7.79
CA VAL A 414 7.63 -24.85 -7.91
C VAL A 414 8.75 -24.13 -7.14
N LEU A 415 8.89 -22.81 -7.34
CA LEU A 415 9.91 -22.04 -6.62
C LEU A 415 9.70 -22.10 -5.10
N GLU A 416 8.44 -21.97 -4.61
CA GLU A 416 8.09 -22.12 -3.20
C GLU A 416 8.48 -23.52 -2.68
N HIS A 417 8.16 -24.58 -3.40
CA HIS A 417 8.53 -25.95 -3.03
C HIS A 417 10.05 -26.10 -2.92
N ARG A 418 10.82 -25.60 -3.88
CA ARG A 418 12.28 -25.74 -3.90
C ARG A 418 12.97 -24.96 -2.77
N VAL A 419 12.55 -23.72 -2.46
CA VAL A 419 13.15 -22.97 -1.35
C VAL A 419 12.84 -23.61 0.00
N GLN A 420 11.65 -24.21 0.15
CA GLN A 420 11.24 -24.89 1.37
C GLN A 420 11.94 -26.24 1.52
N LEU A 421 12.01 -27.05 0.46
CA LEU A 421 12.62 -28.39 0.47
C LEU A 421 14.08 -28.34 0.90
N ARG A 422 14.85 -27.33 0.48
CA ARG A 422 16.30 -27.20 0.78
C ARG A 422 16.63 -27.46 2.23
N ARG A 423 15.85 -26.87 3.18
CA ARG A 423 16.10 -26.96 4.63
C ARG A 423 14.87 -27.40 5.42
N LEU A 424 13.79 -27.80 4.79
CA LEU A 424 12.47 -28.03 5.39
C LEU A 424 12.12 -26.90 6.39
N ARG A 425 12.27 -25.68 5.93
CA ARG A 425 11.95 -24.49 6.71
C ARG A 425 10.83 -23.72 6.05
N ARG A 426 9.90 -23.19 6.86
CA ARG A 426 8.87 -22.27 6.41
C ARG A 426 9.52 -20.96 5.94
N THR A 427 9.61 -20.79 4.64
CA THR A 427 10.10 -19.58 3.98
C THR A 427 9.32 -19.34 2.67
N HIS A 428 9.13 -18.08 2.33
CA HIS A 428 8.47 -17.65 1.10
C HIS A 428 9.35 -16.65 0.34
N LEU A 429 10.64 -16.57 0.66
CA LEU A 429 11.58 -15.64 0.05
C LEU A 429 12.45 -16.36 -0.98
N VAL A 430 12.50 -15.84 -2.22
CA VAL A 430 13.56 -16.25 -3.14
C VAL A 430 14.92 -15.80 -2.60
N PRO A 431 16.02 -16.54 -2.91
CA PRO A 431 17.35 -16.19 -2.43
C PRO A 431 17.78 -14.77 -2.80
N ASP A 432 18.65 -14.17 -1.99
CA ASP A 432 19.34 -12.90 -2.27
C ASP A 432 20.79 -13.10 -2.71
N ASP A 433 21.33 -14.30 -2.54
CA ASP A 433 22.69 -14.68 -2.88
C ASP A 433 22.77 -15.58 -4.14
N ASP A 434 23.92 -15.59 -4.79
CA ASP A 434 24.14 -16.37 -6.00
C ASP A 434 24.15 -17.88 -5.73
N SER A 435 24.57 -18.34 -4.54
CA SER A 435 24.56 -19.75 -4.13
C SER A 435 23.12 -20.28 -4.07
N GLY A 436 22.22 -19.52 -3.45
CA GLY A 436 20.79 -19.87 -3.38
C GLY A 436 20.12 -19.93 -4.77
N TRP A 437 20.43 -18.98 -5.64
CA TRP A 437 19.93 -19.01 -7.02
C TRP A 437 20.52 -20.19 -7.82
N ALA A 438 21.80 -20.50 -7.64
CA ALA A 438 22.42 -21.66 -8.27
C ALA A 438 21.80 -22.99 -7.78
N TYR A 439 21.44 -23.08 -6.48
CA TYR A 439 20.68 -24.22 -5.95
C TYR A 439 19.31 -24.34 -6.64
N LEU A 440 18.52 -23.24 -6.72
CA LEU A 440 17.21 -23.25 -7.39
C LEU A 440 17.31 -23.66 -8.85
N ALA A 441 18.33 -23.15 -9.54
CA ALA A 441 18.60 -23.49 -10.94
C ALA A 441 18.84 -25.00 -11.11
N ARG A 442 19.75 -25.57 -10.32
CA ARG A 442 20.06 -27.00 -10.39
C ARG A 442 18.89 -27.89 -9.96
N SER A 443 18.14 -27.49 -8.91
CA SER A 443 16.97 -28.25 -8.43
C SER A 443 15.75 -28.21 -9.37
N THR A 444 15.79 -27.33 -10.38
CA THR A 444 14.75 -27.24 -11.43
C THR A 444 15.24 -27.64 -12.82
N GLY A 445 16.50 -28.13 -12.92
CA GLY A 445 17.12 -28.49 -14.19
C GLY A 445 17.36 -27.33 -15.16
N ARG A 446 17.48 -26.09 -14.65
CA ARG A 446 17.59 -24.85 -15.43
C ARG A 446 18.87 -24.09 -15.11
N THR A 447 19.16 -23.06 -15.89
CA THR A 447 20.22 -22.08 -15.61
C THR A 447 19.73 -21.03 -14.59
N THR A 448 20.66 -20.37 -13.94
CA THR A 448 20.35 -19.29 -12.96
C THR A 448 19.59 -18.14 -13.60
N ASP A 449 19.94 -17.76 -14.83
CA ASP A 449 19.25 -16.66 -15.54
C ASP A 449 17.84 -17.04 -15.96
N GLU A 450 17.63 -18.28 -16.38
CA GLU A 450 16.28 -18.79 -16.70
C GLU A 450 15.37 -18.77 -15.47
N VAL A 451 15.85 -19.23 -14.31
CA VAL A 451 15.02 -19.23 -13.08
C VAL A 451 14.75 -17.82 -12.57
N LYS A 452 15.75 -16.92 -12.60
CA LYS A 452 15.53 -15.50 -12.30
C LYS A 452 14.53 -14.85 -13.29
N GLY A 453 14.59 -15.24 -14.56
CA GLY A 453 13.67 -14.84 -15.62
C GLY A 453 12.24 -15.32 -15.35
N LEU A 454 12.06 -16.61 -15.04
CA LEU A 454 10.77 -17.22 -14.69
C LEU A 454 10.13 -16.56 -13.46
N TRP A 455 10.90 -16.27 -12.41
CA TRP A 455 10.41 -15.54 -11.23
C TRP A 455 9.85 -14.18 -11.62
N ARG A 456 10.66 -13.36 -12.32
CA ARG A 456 10.25 -12.00 -12.72
C ARG A 456 9.07 -12.00 -13.68
N SER A 457 9.05 -12.93 -14.64
CA SER A 457 7.98 -13.00 -15.65
C SER A 457 6.66 -13.48 -15.04
N SER A 458 6.69 -14.47 -14.13
CA SER A 458 5.49 -14.97 -13.45
C SER A 458 4.87 -13.90 -12.54
N THR A 459 5.69 -13.18 -11.76
CA THR A 459 5.22 -12.10 -10.90
C THR A 459 4.53 -10.99 -11.71
N ARG A 460 5.19 -10.48 -12.77
CA ARG A 460 4.59 -9.47 -13.66
C ARG A 460 3.34 -9.98 -14.39
N ALA A 461 3.31 -11.28 -14.76
CA ALA A 461 2.15 -11.87 -15.39
C ALA A 461 0.95 -11.88 -14.44
N VAL A 462 1.13 -12.29 -13.18
CA VAL A 462 0.05 -12.31 -12.18
C VAL A 462 -0.48 -10.91 -11.92
N GLU A 463 0.39 -9.90 -11.70
CA GLU A 463 -0.04 -8.50 -11.51
C GLU A 463 -0.92 -8.00 -12.67
N ARG A 464 -0.48 -8.21 -13.90
CA ARG A 464 -1.22 -7.77 -15.10
C ARG A 464 -2.52 -8.56 -15.29
N LEU A 465 -2.48 -9.88 -15.11
CA LEU A 465 -3.62 -10.77 -15.33
C LEU A 465 -4.70 -10.63 -14.28
N GLN A 466 -4.34 -10.33 -13.03
CA GLN A 466 -5.30 -10.06 -11.97
C GLN A 466 -6.26 -8.94 -12.36
N GLN A 467 -5.73 -7.83 -12.85
CA GLN A 467 -6.54 -6.70 -13.31
C GLN A 467 -7.37 -7.08 -14.55
N ARG A 468 -6.74 -7.71 -15.53
CA ARG A 468 -7.39 -8.06 -16.80
C ARG A 468 -8.51 -9.11 -16.63
N ILE A 469 -8.27 -10.18 -15.88
CA ILE A 469 -9.27 -11.24 -15.62
C ILE A 469 -10.50 -10.69 -14.92
N PHE A 470 -10.33 -9.70 -14.07
CA PHE A 470 -11.43 -9.13 -13.31
C PHE A 470 -12.27 -8.13 -14.12
N PHE A 471 -11.62 -7.33 -14.99
CA PHE A 471 -12.23 -6.20 -15.67
C PHE A 471 -12.62 -6.45 -17.13
N SER A 472 -11.91 -7.32 -17.86
CA SER A 472 -12.23 -7.60 -19.29
C SER A 472 -13.67 -8.05 -19.52
N PRO A 473 -14.25 -8.98 -18.74
CA PRO A 473 -15.64 -9.40 -18.94
C PRO A 473 -16.69 -8.31 -18.75
N LEU A 474 -16.35 -7.19 -18.05
CA LEU A 474 -17.22 -6.03 -17.95
C LEU A 474 -17.38 -5.31 -19.30
N LEU A 475 -16.32 -5.28 -20.09
CA LEU A 475 -16.33 -4.68 -21.42
C LEU A 475 -17.18 -5.50 -22.40
N ASP A 476 -17.11 -6.82 -22.28
CA ASP A 476 -17.90 -7.72 -23.13
C ASP A 476 -19.40 -7.61 -22.85
N ALA A 477 -19.79 -7.31 -21.61
CA ALA A 477 -21.18 -7.08 -21.22
C ALA A 477 -21.80 -5.81 -21.83
N VAL A 478 -20.97 -4.79 -22.15
CA VAL A 478 -21.42 -3.52 -22.72
C VAL A 478 -21.14 -3.40 -24.22
N SER A 479 -20.34 -4.29 -24.81
CA SER A 479 -20.07 -4.25 -26.25
C SER A 479 -21.24 -4.76 -27.06
N ALA A 480 -21.65 -4.01 -28.08
CA ALA A 480 -22.69 -4.42 -29.03
C ALA A 480 -22.17 -5.46 -30.06
N ILE A 481 -20.92 -5.82 -30.03
CA ILE A 481 -20.28 -6.77 -30.95
C ILE A 481 -20.33 -8.16 -30.31
N PRO A 482 -20.92 -9.16 -30.99
CA PRO A 482 -20.95 -10.52 -30.51
C PRO A 482 -19.56 -11.16 -30.59
N THR A 483 -18.78 -11.09 -29.54
CA THR A 483 -17.63 -11.99 -29.35
C THR A 483 -18.14 -13.27 -28.72
N ALA A 484 -17.88 -14.38 -29.36
CA ALA A 484 -18.49 -15.69 -29.08
C ALA A 484 -18.08 -16.29 -27.69
N GLU A 485 -17.23 -15.62 -26.91
CA GLU A 485 -16.57 -16.26 -25.77
C GLU A 485 -17.07 -15.82 -24.36
N LEU A 486 -17.69 -14.64 -24.20
CA LEU A 486 -18.07 -14.19 -22.84
C LEU A 486 -19.20 -13.14 -22.87
N ARG A 487 -20.43 -13.51 -22.52
CA ARG A 487 -21.49 -12.54 -22.21
C ARG A 487 -21.84 -12.61 -20.72
N LEU A 488 -21.31 -11.69 -19.91
CA LEU A 488 -21.92 -11.40 -18.63
C LEU A 488 -23.28 -10.73 -18.88
N SER A 489 -24.32 -11.13 -18.15
CA SER A 489 -25.56 -10.36 -18.11
C SER A 489 -25.30 -8.96 -17.54
N ALA A 490 -26.10 -7.97 -17.90
CA ALA A 490 -25.98 -6.61 -17.36
C ALA A 490 -26.03 -6.59 -15.81
N ASP A 491 -26.83 -7.48 -15.21
CA ASP A 491 -26.92 -7.61 -13.75
C ASP A 491 -25.62 -8.16 -13.15
N ALA A 492 -25.02 -9.17 -13.78
CA ALA A 492 -23.73 -9.71 -13.33
C ALA A 492 -22.58 -8.71 -13.50
N ALA A 493 -22.62 -7.86 -14.51
CA ALA A 493 -21.66 -6.78 -14.71
C ALA A 493 -21.82 -5.68 -13.64
N GLN A 494 -23.07 -5.29 -13.32
CA GLN A 494 -23.33 -4.33 -12.24
C GLN A 494 -22.89 -4.88 -10.87
N GLU A 495 -23.16 -6.15 -10.60
CA GLU A 495 -22.70 -6.79 -9.36
C GLU A 495 -21.19 -6.80 -9.27
N ARG A 496 -20.49 -7.09 -10.36
CA ARG A 496 -19.02 -7.01 -10.43
C ARG A 496 -18.49 -5.60 -10.17
N LEU A 497 -19.15 -4.54 -10.69
CA LEU A 497 -18.78 -3.15 -10.43
C LEU A 497 -19.01 -2.74 -8.97
N ARG A 498 -20.13 -3.15 -8.35
CA ARG A 498 -20.38 -2.92 -6.92
C ARG A 498 -19.27 -3.55 -6.08
N VAL A 499 -18.93 -4.78 -6.44
CA VAL A 499 -17.83 -5.54 -5.87
C VAL A 499 -16.48 -4.81 -5.99
N LEU A 500 -16.26 -4.05 -7.02
CA LEU A 500 -15.06 -3.23 -7.24
C LEU A 500 -15.07 -1.88 -6.48
N GLY A 501 -16.14 -1.60 -5.74
CA GLY A 501 -16.27 -0.37 -4.96
C GLY A 501 -16.95 0.78 -5.69
N PHE A 502 -17.57 0.52 -6.87
CA PHE A 502 -18.45 1.51 -7.52
C PHE A 502 -19.80 1.54 -6.80
N GLU A 503 -20.18 2.69 -6.28
CA GLU A 503 -21.45 2.87 -5.57
C GLU A 503 -22.63 2.93 -6.55
N ASP A 504 -22.47 3.65 -7.66
CA ASP A 504 -23.43 3.69 -8.77
C ASP A 504 -22.98 2.81 -9.94
N ALA A 505 -23.10 1.49 -9.75
CA ALA A 505 -22.72 0.52 -10.76
C ALA A 505 -23.47 0.68 -12.10
N ARG A 506 -24.68 1.25 -12.09
CA ARG A 506 -25.47 1.52 -13.31
C ARG A 506 -24.85 2.69 -14.08
N ALA A 507 -24.57 3.80 -13.42
CA ALA A 507 -23.90 4.93 -14.06
C ALA A 507 -22.50 4.56 -14.54
N ALA A 508 -21.74 3.81 -13.74
CA ALA A 508 -20.41 3.30 -14.11
C ALA A 508 -20.47 2.45 -15.39
N LEU A 509 -21.44 1.54 -15.50
CA LEU A 509 -21.64 0.74 -16.71
C LEU A 509 -21.95 1.62 -17.94
N GLY A 510 -22.80 2.66 -17.75
CA GLY A 510 -23.08 3.65 -18.79
C GLY A 510 -21.85 4.47 -19.23
N HIS A 511 -20.93 4.78 -18.30
CA HIS A 511 -19.68 5.46 -18.61
C HIS A 511 -18.72 4.58 -19.39
N ILE A 512 -18.60 3.29 -19.01
CA ILE A 512 -17.81 2.30 -19.75
C ILE A 512 -18.37 2.16 -21.17
N GLN A 513 -19.68 2.03 -21.32
CA GLN A 513 -20.35 1.94 -22.60
C GLN A 513 -20.06 3.15 -23.50
N ALA A 514 -20.17 4.38 -22.96
CA ALA A 514 -19.89 5.60 -23.69
C ALA A 514 -18.44 5.68 -24.21
N LEU A 515 -17.47 5.15 -23.45
CA LEU A 515 -16.04 5.11 -23.82
C LEU A 515 -15.71 4.01 -24.83
N THR A 516 -16.47 2.91 -24.85
CA THR A 516 -16.10 1.69 -25.59
C THR A 516 -17.00 1.38 -26.79
N ASN A 517 -18.12 2.12 -26.98
CA ASN A 517 -19.00 1.95 -28.14
C ASN A 517 -18.49 2.70 -29.37
N GLY A 518 -18.48 2.00 -30.50
CA GLY A 518 -18.06 2.52 -31.79
C GLY A 518 -16.98 1.67 -32.47
N SER A 519 -16.61 2.05 -33.69
CA SER A 519 -15.62 1.36 -34.54
C SER A 519 -14.37 2.20 -34.84
N SER A 520 -14.21 3.36 -34.18
CA SER A 520 -13.04 4.22 -34.39
C SER A 520 -11.78 3.63 -33.74
N ARG A 521 -10.61 3.98 -34.26
CA ARG A 521 -9.31 3.60 -33.69
C ARG A 521 -9.17 4.11 -32.23
N ALA A 522 -9.78 5.23 -31.91
CA ALA A 522 -9.79 5.79 -30.55
C ALA A 522 -10.54 4.86 -29.58
N VAL A 523 -11.72 4.40 -29.99
CA VAL A 523 -12.54 3.45 -29.20
C VAL A 523 -11.81 2.13 -29.00
N GLU A 524 -11.09 1.64 -30.00
CA GLU A 524 -10.31 0.40 -29.90
C GLU A 524 -9.20 0.54 -28.84
N ILE A 525 -8.47 1.65 -28.83
CA ILE A 525 -7.45 1.92 -27.80
C ILE A 525 -8.09 2.05 -26.42
N GLN A 526 -9.22 2.76 -26.30
CA GLN A 526 -9.95 2.88 -25.04
C GLN A 526 -10.44 1.53 -24.52
N ARG A 527 -10.92 0.66 -25.41
CA ARG A 527 -11.33 -0.71 -25.05
C ARG A 527 -10.19 -1.53 -24.49
N GLN A 528 -8.97 -1.40 -25.03
CA GLN A 528 -7.78 -2.08 -24.52
C GLN A 528 -7.30 -1.50 -23.17
N LEU A 529 -7.43 -0.19 -22.95
CA LEU A 529 -7.01 0.49 -21.73
C LEU A 529 -8.00 0.30 -20.56
N MET A 530 -9.29 0.18 -20.87
CA MET A 530 -10.35 0.22 -19.87
C MET A 530 -10.20 -0.81 -18.73
N PRO A 531 -9.82 -2.08 -18.97
CA PRO A 531 -9.66 -3.04 -17.88
C PRO A 531 -8.65 -2.59 -16.83
N VAL A 532 -7.53 -2.04 -17.29
CA VAL A 532 -6.46 -1.56 -16.43
C VAL A 532 -6.87 -0.28 -15.70
N MET A 533 -7.52 0.65 -16.41
CA MET A 533 -8.03 1.89 -15.81
C MET A 533 -9.07 1.62 -14.72
N LEU A 534 -10.00 0.70 -14.95
CA LEU A 534 -11.00 0.30 -13.94
C LEU A 534 -10.34 -0.28 -12.69
N GLY A 535 -9.24 -1.03 -12.86
CA GLY A 535 -8.43 -1.51 -11.75
C GLY A 535 -7.89 -0.38 -10.89
N TRP A 536 -7.26 0.60 -11.50
CA TRP A 536 -6.70 1.75 -10.79
C TRP A 536 -7.77 2.66 -10.18
N PHE A 537 -8.93 2.86 -10.83
CA PHE A 537 -10.04 3.58 -10.20
C PHE A 537 -10.56 2.85 -8.97
N ALA A 538 -10.70 1.52 -9.06
CA ALA A 538 -11.16 0.70 -7.94
C ALA A 538 -10.17 0.67 -6.76
N GLU A 539 -8.89 0.91 -7.00
CA GLU A 539 -7.87 1.10 -5.96
C GLU A 539 -7.91 2.51 -5.33
N GLY A 540 -8.48 3.47 -6.05
CA GLY A 540 -8.59 4.85 -5.60
C GLY A 540 -9.73 5.10 -4.61
N PRO A 541 -9.72 6.24 -3.92
CA PRO A 541 -10.72 6.55 -2.88
C PRO A 541 -12.14 6.78 -3.41
N ASN A 542 -12.31 7.17 -4.67
CA ASN A 542 -13.61 7.39 -5.29
C ASN A 542 -13.63 6.87 -6.73
N PRO A 543 -13.95 5.57 -6.95
CA PRO A 543 -13.98 4.95 -8.26
C PRO A 543 -14.98 5.57 -9.24
N ASP A 544 -16.19 5.92 -8.77
CA ASP A 544 -17.25 6.51 -9.61
C ASP A 544 -16.84 7.87 -10.17
N PHE A 545 -16.29 8.73 -9.32
CA PHE A 545 -15.78 10.03 -9.74
C PHE A 545 -14.58 9.87 -10.69
N GLY A 546 -13.67 8.92 -10.41
CA GLY A 546 -12.53 8.61 -11.27
C GLY A 546 -12.92 8.24 -12.69
N LEU A 547 -13.87 7.33 -12.83
CA LEU A 547 -14.38 6.88 -14.12
C LEU A 547 -15.14 7.99 -14.87
N LEU A 548 -15.99 8.77 -14.16
CA LEU A 548 -16.69 9.92 -14.74
C LEU A 548 -15.69 10.97 -15.26
N ALA A 549 -14.71 11.35 -14.45
CA ALA A 549 -13.69 12.34 -14.83
C ALA A 549 -12.85 11.85 -16.02
N PHE A 550 -12.47 10.57 -16.03
CA PHE A 550 -11.74 9.98 -17.17
C PHE A 550 -12.57 10.02 -18.46
N ARG A 551 -13.89 9.70 -18.37
CA ARG A 551 -14.78 9.82 -19.53
C ARG A 551 -14.82 11.24 -20.08
N GLN A 552 -15.06 12.22 -19.20
CA GLN A 552 -15.16 13.63 -19.60
C GLN A 552 -13.86 14.14 -20.23
N LEU A 553 -12.71 13.82 -19.64
CA LEU A 553 -11.39 14.17 -20.21
C LEU A 553 -11.14 13.50 -21.54
N SER A 554 -11.52 12.22 -21.69
CA SER A 554 -11.37 11.47 -22.93
C SER A 554 -12.29 12.01 -24.04
N GLU A 555 -13.50 12.46 -23.72
CA GLU A 555 -14.39 13.14 -24.64
C GLU A 555 -13.80 14.49 -25.10
N ALA A 556 -13.26 15.28 -24.17
CA ALA A 556 -12.64 16.58 -24.47
C ALA A 556 -11.34 16.43 -25.32
N LEU A 557 -10.57 15.36 -25.13
CA LEU A 557 -9.30 15.07 -25.80
C LEU A 557 -9.44 14.07 -26.95
N GLY A 558 -10.62 13.51 -27.20
CA GLY A 558 -10.84 12.37 -28.09
C GLY A 558 -10.41 12.59 -29.56
N ALA A 559 -10.33 13.82 -30.03
CA ALA A 559 -9.78 14.18 -31.34
C ALA A 559 -8.22 14.20 -31.37
N SER A 560 -7.57 14.11 -30.22
CA SER A 560 -6.12 14.27 -30.08
C SER A 560 -5.40 12.91 -30.16
N SER A 561 -4.79 12.63 -31.31
CA SER A 561 -4.10 11.35 -31.55
C SER A 561 -2.91 11.07 -30.59
N TRP A 562 -2.34 12.09 -29.95
CA TRP A 562 -1.24 11.95 -29.01
C TRP A 562 -1.71 11.40 -27.64
N TYR A 563 -2.89 11.83 -27.16
CA TYR A 563 -3.42 11.48 -25.84
C TYR A 563 -3.61 9.96 -25.68
N LEU A 564 -4.35 9.36 -26.59
CA LEU A 564 -4.62 7.93 -26.54
C LEU A 564 -3.36 7.07 -26.75
N ARG A 565 -2.43 7.55 -27.61
CA ARG A 565 -1.13 6.90 -27.78
C ARG A 565 -0.30 6.98 -26.51
N ALA A 566 -0.23 8.15 -25.89
CA ALA A 566 0.51 8.34 -24.64
C ALA A 566 -0.05 7.46 -23.50
N LEU A 567 -1.37 7.35 -23.36
CA LEU A 567 -1.98 6.45 -22.36
C LEU A 567 -1.68 4.98 -22.65
N ARG A 568 -1.62 4.55 -23.92
CA ARG A 568 -1.31 3.17 -24.29
C ARG A 568 0.17 2.84 -24.14
N ASP A 569 1.04 3.71 -24.61
CA ASP A 569 2.47 3.45 -24.72
C ASP A 569 3.22 3.77 -23.41
N GLU A 570 2.67 4.68 -22.58
CA GLU A 570 3.21 5.12 -21.30
C GLU A 570 2.25 4.76 -20.15
N GLY A 571 2.20 3.48 -19.78
CA GLY A 571 1.27 2.98 -18.74
C GLY A 571 1.33 3.74 -17.40
N TRP A 572 2.49 4.27 -17.03
CA TRP A 572 2.66 5.12 -15.84
C TRP A 572 1.90 6.46 -15.93
N MET A 573 1.72 7.04 -17.14
CA MET A 573 0.89 8.23 -17.35
C MET A 573 -0.58 7.93 -17.09
N ALA A 574 -1.07 6.79 -17.58
CA ALA A 574 -2.44 6.35 -17.38
C ALA A 574 -2.73 6.08 -15.88
N GLN A 575 -1.78 5.47 -15.17
CA GLN A 575 -1.88 5.25 -13.72
C GLN A 575 -1.94 6.55 -12.92
N ARG A 576 -1.09 7.53 -13.24
CA ARG A 576 -1.13 8.86 -12.62
C ARG A 576 -2.45 9.56 -12.88
N LEU A 577 -2.94 9.50 -14.13
CA LEU A 577 -4.24 10.08 -14.48
C LEU A 577 -5.38 9.42 -13.70
N ALA A 578 -5.38 8.10 -13.57
CA ALA A 578 -6.38 7.38 -12.78
C ALA A 578 -6.36 7.77 -11.30
N ARG A 579 -5.17 7.88 -10.70
CA ARG A 579 -4.99 8.33 -9.32
C ARG A 579 -5.53 9.74 -9.11
N ILE A 580 -5.17 10.68 -9.99
CA ILE A 580 -5.65 12.08 -9.92
C ILE A 580 -7.17 12.12 -10.09
N ALA A 581 -7.70 11.40 -11.08
CA ALA A 581 -9.13 11.39 -11.36
C ALA A 581 -9.96 10.86 -10.19
N SER A 582 -9.46 9.85 -9.46
CA SER A 582 -10.18 9.26 -8.31
C SER A 582 -9.99 10.02 -6.99
N SER A 583 -8.97 10.89 -6.86
CA SER A 583 -8.63 11.53 -5.58
C SER A 583 -8.82 13.04 -5.53
N SER A 584 -8.74 13.78 -6.66
CA SER A 584 -8.72 15.25 -6.63
C SER A 584 -9.73 15.93 -7.56
N ARG A 585 -10.82 16.39 -6.97
CA ARG A 585 -11.81 17.22 -7.72
C ARG A 585 -11.20 18.54 -8.19
N TYR A 586 -10.29 19.13 -7.43
CA TYR A 586 -9.65 20.39 -7.79
C TYR A 586 -8.84 20.26 -9.08
N VAL A 587 -7.95 19.26 -9.16
CA VAL A 587 -7.13 19.02 -10.35
C VAL A 587 -7.99 18.63 -11.56
N VAL A 588 -8.98 17.76 -11.37
CA VAL A 588 -9.93 17.38 -12.45
C VAL A 588 -10.61 18.61 -13.01
N ASN A 589 -11.10 19.53 -12.16
CA ASN A 589 -11.73 20.78 -12.61
C ASN A 589 -10.78 21.68 -13.40
N LEU A 590 -9.51 21.74 -13.05
CA LEU A 590 -8.48 22.46 -13.81
C LEU A 590 -8.18 21.78 -15.15
N LEU A 591 -8.06 20.47 -15.16
CA LEU A 591 -7.82 19.67 -16.38
C LEU A 591 -9.02 19.75 -17.35
N MET A 592 -10.25 19.74 -16.86
CA MET A 592 -11.44 19.90 -17.71
C MET A 592 -11.45 21.23 -18.46
N ARG A 593 -10.85 22.27 -17.91
CA ARG A 593 -10.73 23.60 -18.53
C ARG A 593 -9.47 23.78 -19.39
N ALA A 594 -8.48 22.90 -19.20
CA ALA A 594 -7.22 22.87 -19.94
C ALA A 594 -6.76 21.41 -20.18
N PRO A 595 -7.52 20.62 -20.98
CA PRO A 595 -7.27 19.18 -21.13
C PRO A 595 -5.85 18.87 -21.63
N GLN A 596 -5.24 19.76 -22.43
CA GLN A 596 -3.87 19.61 -22.91
C GLN A 596 -2.82 19.53 -21.78
N MET A 597 -3.14 19.99 -20.57
CA MET A 597 -2.25 19.90 -19.41
C MET A 597 -1.98 18.47 -18.97
N VAL A 598 -2.80 17.50 -19.39
CA VAL A 598 -2.54 16.06 -19.18
C VAL A 598 -1.17 15.64 -19.74
N GLN A 599 -0.62 16.36 -20.73
CA GLN A 599 0.75 16.12 -21.24
C GLN A 599 1.82 16.27 -20.17
N MET A 600 1.61 17.09 -19.14
CA MET A 600 2.56 17.25 -18.03
C MET A 600 2.75 15.96 -17.25
N LEU A 601 1.79 15.03 -17.28
CA LEU A 601 1.91 13.74 -16.65
C LEU A 601 2.98 12.86 -17.34
N ALA A 602 3.33 13.14 -18.58
CA ALA A 602 4.33 12.40 -19.35
C ALA A 602 5.78 12.70 -18.92
N ASN A 603 6.07 13.84 -18.29
CA ASN A 603 7.43 14.23 -17.90
C ASN A 603 7.46 14.76 -16.46
N ARG A 604 8.37 14.24 -15.63
CA ARG A 604 8.58 14.75 -14.25
C ARG A 604 9.12 16.18 -14.23
N GLU A 605 10.03 16.53 -15.11
CA GLU A 605 10.59 17.89 -15.22
C GLU A 605 9.51 18.92 -15.59
N GLY A 606 8.49 18.49 -16.34
CA GLY A 606 7.33 19.31 -16.68
C GLY A 606 6.45 19.71 -15.50
N LEU A 607 6.60 19.07 -14.34
CA LEU A 607 5.80 19.32 -13.12
C LEU A 607 6.46 20.31 -12.17
N GLU A 608 7.74 20.69 -12.38
CA GLU A 608 8.41 21.68 -11.52
C GLU A 608 7.70 23.04 -11.61
N PRO A 609 7.35 23.66 -10.47
CA PRO A 609 6.77 25.00 -10.44
C PRO A 609 7.74 26.02 -11.09
N ARG A 610 7.19 26.93 -11.87
CA ARG A 610 7.99 27.97 -12.52
C ARG A 610 8.33 29.08 -11.54
N PRO A 611 9.59 29.58 -11.51
CA PRO A 611 9.95 30.72 -10.70
C PRO A 611 9.24 31.99 -11.18
N ARG A 612 9.09 32.95 -10.27
CA ARG A 612 8.38 34.21 -10.48
C ARG A 612 8.83 34.97 -11.73
N GLU A 613 10.13 35.03 -11.99
CA GLU A 613 10.71 35.75 -13.11
C GLU A 613 10.18 35.25 -14.46
N LEU A 614 10.11 33.90 -14.60
CA LEU A 614 9.58 33.28 -15.83
C LEU A 614 8.08 33.48 -15.97
N LEU A 615 7.31 33.47 -14.86
CA LEU A 615 5.89 33.76 -14.87
C LEU A 615 5.61 35.19 -15.28
N SER A 616 6.30 36.16 -14.66
CA SER A 616 6.17 37.60 -14.98
C SER A 616 6.56 37.90 -16.43
N HIS A 617 7.66 37.31 -16.92
CA HIS A 617 8.07 37.47 -18.32
C HIS A 617 7.01 36.91 -19.29
N SER A 618 6.45 35.73 -18.98
CA SER A 618 5.42 35.11 -19.83
C SER A 618 4.14 35.95 -19.86
N MET A 619 3.68 36.43 -18.68
CA MET A 619 2.49 37.29 -18.58
C MET A 619 2.67 38.61 -19.33
N LYS A 620 3.81 39.29 -19.17
CA LYS A 620 4.14 40.53 -19.90
C LYS A 620 4.12 40.35 -21.42
N ARG A 621 4.74 39.28 -21.89
CA ARG A 621 4.77 38.94 -23.32
C ARG A 621 3.35 38.72 -23.86
N ASP A 622 2.48 38.01 -23.08
CA ASP A 622 1.13 37.69 -23.51
C ASP A 622 0.21 38.93 -23.46
N ILE A 623 0.40 39.86 -22.50
CA ILE A 623 -0.25 41.16 -22.46
C ILE A 623 0.16 42.00 -23.71
N GLY A 624 1.45 42.05 -24.05
CA GLY A 624 1.92 42.79 -25.22
C GLY A 624 1.46 42.29 -26.59
N ARG A 625 0.96 41.02 -26.63
CA ARG A 625 0.36 40.42 -27.83
C ARG A 625 -1.19 40.53 -27.90
N ALA A 626 -1.82 40.92 -26.81
CA ALA A 626 -3.26 41.01 -26.72
C ALA A 626 -3.81 42.20 -27.53
N SER A 627 -4.92 41.99 -28.22
CA SER A 627 -5.56 43.05 -29.03
C SER A 627 -6.37 44.06 -28.19
N ASP A 628 -6.82 43.64 -27.01
CA ASP A 628 -7.65 44.42 -26.11
C ASP A 628 -7.48 43.92 -24.65
N GLN A 629 -8.06 44.65 -23.69
CA GLN A 629 -8.00 44.34 -22.27
C GLN A 629 -8.59 42.96 -21.97
N ALA A 630 -9.70 42.60 -22.58
CA ALA A 630 -10.39 41.34 -22.30
C ALA A 630 -9.52 40.14 -22.69
N SER A 631 -8.84 40.23 -23.85
CA SER A 631 -7.88 39.19 -24.31
C SER A 631 -6.62 39.12 -23.45
N ALA A 632 -6.12 40.26 -22.96
CA ALA A 632 -5.01 40.32 -22.02
C ALA A 632 -5.35 39.64 -20.70
N VAL A 633 -6.49 39.95 -20.10
CA VAL A 633 -6.99 39.33 -18.87
C VAL A 633 -7.21 37.84 -19.07
N ALA A 634 -7.84 37.42 -20.18
CA ALA A 634 -8.06 36.00 -20.47
C ALA A 634 -6.74 35.22 -20.55
N SER A 635 -5.71 35.79 -21.20
CA SER A 635 -4.38 35.17 -21.32
C SER A 635 -3.68 35.02 -19.98
N VAL A 636 -3.69 36.08 -19.14
CA VAL A 636 -3.10 36.04 -17.80
C VAL A 636 -3.80 35.02 -16.91
N ARG A 637 -5.15 34.98 -16.93
CA ARG A 637 -5.93 34.02 -16.16
C ARG A 637 -5.71 32.58 -16.65
N ALA A 638 -5.60 32.36 -17.96
CA ALA A 638 -5.30 31.05 -18.53
C ALA A 638 -3.89 30.54 -18.14
N LEU A 639 -2.88 31.45 -18.16
CA LEU A 639 -1.54 31.11 -17.69
C LEU A 639 -1.55 30.78 -16.19
N ARG A 640 -2.25 31.57 -15.38
CA ARG A 640 -2.41 31.31 -13.95
C ARG A 640 -3.08 29.94 -13.71
N ARG A 641 -4.20 29.63 -14.41
CA ARG A 641 -4.84 28.31 -14.34
C ARG A 641 -3.87 27.18 -14.66
N SER A 642 -3.07 27.34 -15.72
CA SER A 642 -2.09 26.33 -16.14
C SER A 642 -1.02 26.09 -15.07
N GLU A 643 -0.57 27.16 -14.42
CA GLU A 643 0.43 27.05 -13.35
C GLU A 643 -0.18 26.47 -12.06
N LEU A 644 -1.40 26.88 -11.69
CA LEU A 644 -2.14 26.22 -10.60
C LEU A 644 -2.30 24.72 -10.84
N CYS A 645 -2.59 24.31 -12.07
CA CYS A 645 -2.67 22.90 -12.46
C CYS A 645 -1.31 22.20 -12.29
N ARG A 646 -0.22 22.83 -12.71
CA ARG A 646 1.16 22.32 -12.54
C ARG A 646 1.49 22.08 -11.08
N VAL A 647 1.31 23.07 -10.23
CA VAL A 647 1.59 23.00 -8.78
C VAL A 647 0.73 21.91 -8.12
N ALA A 648 -0.57 21.87 -8.46
CA ALA A 648 -1.49 20.88 -7.90
C ALA A 648 -1.15 19.44 -8.36
N LEU A 649 -0.72 19.25 -9.61
CA LEU A 649 -0.23 17.97 -10.10
C LEU A 649 1.04 17.53 -9.39
N ALA A 650 1.99 18.47 -9.17
CA ALA A 650 3.21 18.20 -8.42
C ALA A 650 2.94 17.77 -6.98
N ASP A 651 1.99 18.45 -6.32
CA ASP A 651 1.56 18.16 -4.93
C ASP A 651 0.87 16.77 -4.84
N VAL A 652 -0.15 16.51 -5.68
CA VAL A 652 -0.88 15.23 -5.70
C VAL A 652 0.03 14.03 -6.01
N LEU A 653 1.02 14.23 -6.87
CA LEU A 653 1.99 13.18 -7.22
C LEU A 653 3.17 13.08 -6.25
N GLY A 654 3.23 13.93 -5.22
CA GLY A 654 4.27 13.93 -4.19
C GLY A 654 5.64 14.38 -4.69
N SER A 655 5.72 15.14 -5.79
CA SER A 655 6.97 15.72 -6.31
C SER A 655 7.26 17.11 -5.73
N ALA A 656 6.30 17.78 -5.10
CA ALA A 656 6.48 19.01 -4.37
C ALA A 656 6.03 18.84 -2.91
N ASP A 657 6.79 19.39 -1.98
CA ASP A 657 6.42 19.45 -0.58
C ASP A 657 5.58 20.72 -0.29
N VAL A 658 5.02 20.82 0.92
CA VAL A 658 4.13 21.93 1.31
C VAL A 658 4.82 23.29 1.26
N THR A 659 6.14 23.35 1.44
CA THR A 659 6.92 24.59 1.40
C THR A 659 7.14 25.05 -0.05
N THR A 660 7.46 24.12 -0.93
CA THR A 660 7.56 24.36 -2.37
C THR A 660 6.21 24.83 -2.96
N VAL A 661 5.11 24.18 -2.56
CA VAL A 661 3.74 24.58 -2.94
C VAL A 661 3.43 26.00 -2.46
N GLY A 662 3.75 26.32 -1.20
CA GLY A 662 3.49 27.66 -0.62
C GLY A 662 4.26 28.76 -1.34
N LEU A 663 5.53 28.51 -1.67
CA LEU A 663 6.36 29.44 -2.44
C LEU A 663 5.79 29.64 -3.86
N ALA A 664 5.51 28.52 -4.56
CA ALA A 664 5.01 28.59 -5.95
C ALA A 664 3.67 29.35 -6.06
N LEU A 665 2.75 29.10 -5.12
CA LEU A 665 1.48 29.83 -5.08
C LEU A 665 1.67 31.32 -4.77
N SER A 666 2.65 31.64 -3.92
CA SER A 666 2.98 33.05 -3.58
C SER A 666 3.63 33.78 -4.74
N ASP A 667 4.52 33.15 -5.48
CA ASP A 667 5.15 33.69 -6.68
C ASP A 667 4.12 33.90 -7.81
N LEU A 668 3.22 32.94 -7.98
CA LEU A 668 2.14 33.02 -8.95
C LEU A 668 1.17 34.17 -8.62
N ALA A 669 0.85 34.37 -7.35
CA ALA A 669 0.00 35.48 -6.90
C ALA A 669 0.67 36.83 -7.18
N GLY A 670 1.99 36.96 -6.89
CA GLY A 670 2.75 38.16 -7.19
C GLY A 670 2.81 38.49 -8.67
N ALA A 671 3.16 37.52 -9.50
CA ALA A 671 3.20 37.69 -10.96
C ALA A 671 1.83 38.05 -11.54
N THR A 672 0.76 37.43 -11.04
CA THR A 672 -0.61 37.71 -11.47
C THR A 672 -1.05 39.13 -11.11
N LEU A 673 -0.70 39.63 -9.91
CA LEU A 673 -1.02 40.98 -9.49
C LEU A 673 -0.19 42.03 -10.24
N ASP A 674 1.08 41.78 -10.51
CA ASP A 674 1.91 42.63 -11.39
C ASP A 674 1.27 42.78 -12.78
N ALA A 675 0.85 41.65 -13.36
CA ALA A 675 0.20 41.62 -14.67
C ALA A 675 -1.18 42.38 -14.66
N ALA A 676 -1.97 42.23 -13.60
CA ALA A 676 -3.22 42.90 -13.44
C ALA A 676 -3.05 44.43 -13.32
N LEU A 677 -2.05 44.91 -12.59
CA LEU A 677 -1.69 46.31 -12.47
C LEU A 677 -1.23 46.89 -13.82
N GLU A 678 -0.45 46.12 -14.60
CA GLU A 678 0.01 46.50 -15.93
C GLU A 678 -1.20 46.64 -16.89
N ILE A 679 -2.13 45.72 -16.92
CA ILE A 679 -3.34 45.78 -17.75
C ILE A 679 -4.19 46.99 -17.32
N ALA A 680 -4.39 47.22 -16.03
CA ALA A 680 -5.18 48.32 -15.51
C ALA A 680 -4.58 49.72 -15.85
N ARG A 681 -3.23 49.82 -15.98
CA ARG A 681 -2.55 51.08 -16.39
C ARG A 681 -2.84 51.50 -17.81
N HIS A 682 -3.29 50.61 -18.70
CA HIS A 682 -3.74 51.00 -20.03
C HIS A 682 -5.04 51.81 -20.02
N GLU A 683 -5.82 51.72 -18.94
CA GLU A 683 -7.11 52.43 -18.80
C GLU A 683 -7.06 53.57 -17.79
N VAL A 684 -6.19 53.49 -16.81
CA VAL A 684 -6.09 54.43 -15.69
C VAL A 684 -4.69 54.99 -15.58
N ASP A 685 -4.49 56.23 -15.94
CA ASP A 685 -3.23 56.94 -15.69
C ASP A 685 -3.17 57.27 -14.18
N ALA A 686 -2.23 56.66 -13.51
CA ALA A 686 -2.06 56.76 -12.06
C ALA A 686 -0.59 56.70 -11.67
N PRO A 687 -0.21 57.27 -10.52
CA PRO A 687 1.13 57.11 -9.95
C PRO A 687 1.56 55.68 -9.83
N GLN A 688 2.85 55.45 -9.66
CA GLN A 688 3.37 54.15 -9.36
C GLN A 688 2.78 53.62 -8.04
N VAL A 689 2.31 52.37 -8.05
CA VAL A 689 1.73 51.70 -6.89
C VAL A 689 2.70 50.60 -6.44
N GLY A 690 3.16 50.67 -5.20
CA GLY A 690 3.83 49.59 -4.51
C GLY A 690 2.83 48.72 -3.77
N VAL A 691 3.06 47.42 -3.79
CA VAL A 691 2.22 46.44 -3.10
C VAL A 691 3.01 45.80 -1.98
N ILE A 692 2.52 45.95 -0.76
CA ILE A 692 3.03 45.27 0.43
C ILE A 692 2.18 44.02 0.63
N GLY A 693 2.77 42.86 0.39
CA GLY A 693 2.14 41.58 0.70
C GLY A 693 2.10 41.34 2.20
N MET A 694 0.98 40.80 2.68
CA MET A 694 0.75 40.56 4.09
C MET A 694 0.50 39.04 4.34
N GLY A 695 0.40 38.68 5.60
CA GLY A 695 -0.05 37.37 6.03
C GLY A 695 0.75 36.20 5.42
N ARG A 696 0.05 35.17 4.97
CA ARG A 696 0.69 33.95 4.39
C ARG A 696 1.36 34.21 3.05
N TRP A 697 0.86 35.17 2.27
CA TRP A 697 1.50 35.55 1.02
C TRP A 697 2.91 36.12 1.24
N SER A 698 3.04 37.00 2.24
CA SER A 698 4.35 37.55 2.61
C SER A 698 5.32 36.47 3.10
N GLY A 699 4.84 35.49 3.86
CA GLY A 699 5.63 34.37 4.34
C GLY A 699 6.07 33.35 3.28
N CYS A 700 5.59 33.47 2.04
CA CYS A 700 5.69 32.43 1.01
C CYS A 700 5.04 31.10 1.44
N GLU A 701 3.91 31.18 2.14
CA GLU A 701 3.21 30.09 2.82
C GLU A 701 1.74 29.97 2.38
N LEU A 702 1.40 30.42 1.13
CA LEU A 702 0.05 30.34 0.60
C LEU A 702 -0.40 28.88 0.44
N GLY A 703 -1.66 28.61 0.72
CA GLY A 703 -2.36 27.40 0.31
C GLY A 703 -3.32 27.69 -0.85
N TYR A 704 -3.87 26.66 -1.48
CA TYR A 704 -4.78 26.79 -2.64
C TYR A 704 -6.03 27.62 -2.37
N ALA A 705 -6.48 27.66 -1.12
CA ALA A 705 -7.67 28.38 -0.68
C ALA A 705 -7.36 29.67 0.10
N SER A 706 -6.11 30.16 0.04
CA SER A 706 -5.74 31.39 0.75
C SER A 706 -6.10 32.62 -0.06
N ASP A 707 -6.64 33.64 0.63
CA ASP A 707 -6.73 34.99 0.08
C ASP A 707 -5.35 35.62 -0.01
N VAL A 708 -5.17 36.61 -0.89
CA VAL A 708 -3.96 37.37 -1.08
C VAL A 708 -4.09 38.68 -0.28
N ASP A 709 -3.55 38.68 0.96
CA ASP A 709 -3.59 39.88 1.82
C ASP A 709 -2.59 40.93 1.31
N ALA A 710 -3.07 42.19 1.06
CA ALA A 710 -2.23 43.23 0.47
C ALA A 710 -2.55 44.63 1.01
N MET A 711 -1.52 45.47 1.08
CA MET A 711 -1.66 46.94 1.26
C MET A 711 -1.01 47.67 0.08
N PHE A 712 -1.51 48.82 -0.25
CA PHE A 712 -1.10 49.59 -1.43
C PHE A 712 -0.55 50.96 -1.08
N VAL A 713 0.61 51.29 -1.63
CA VAL A 713 1.33 52.56 -1.35
C VAL A 713 1.68 53.31 -2.64
N ILE A 714 1.58 54.63 -2.56
CA ILE A 714 2.01 55.55 -3.66
C ILE A 714 2.99 56.58 -3.15
N PRO A 715 3.77 57.24 -4.06
CA PRO A 715 4.68 58.32 -3.68
C PRO A 715 3.95 59.50 -3.03
N ASP A 716 4.66 60.23 -2.19
CA ASP A 716 4.11 61.38 -1.43
C ASP A 716 3.74 62.57 -2.30
N ASP A 717 4.38 62.73 -3.45
CA ASP A 717 4.13 63.81 -4.43
C ASP A 717 2.92 63.58 -5.35
N SER A 718 2.19 62.43 -5.14
CA SER A 718 1.06 62.07 -5.99
C SER A 718 -0.17 62.97 -5.87
N GLY A 719 -0.30 63.72 -4.77
CA GLY A 719 -1.46 64.61 -4.49
C GLY A 719 -2.78 63.86 -4.31
N PRO A 720 -3.89 64.59 -4.00
CA PRO A 720 -5.21 63.96 -3.80
C PRO A 720 -5.76 63.27 -5.05
N ASP A 721 -5.59 63.89 -6.22
CA ASP A 721 -6.06 63.35 -7.51
C ASP A 721 -5.29 62.06 -7.87
N GLY A 722 -4.00 62.04 -7.66
CA GLY A 722 -3.18 60.83 -7.83
C GLY A 722 -3.60 59.69 -6.88
N GLN A 723 -3.98 59.99 -5.66
CA GLN A 723 -4.52 59.00 -4.72
C GLN A 723 -5.85 58.39 -5.21
N VAL A 724 -6.75 59.21 -5.74
CA VAL A 724 -8.05 58.77 -6.32
C VAL A 724 -7.78 57.92 -7.56
N ALA A 725 -6.89 58.34 -8.45
CA ALA A 725 -6.50 57.60 -9.64
C ALA A 725 -5.87 56.25 -9.29
N ALA A 726 -4.96 56.22 -8.32
CA ALA A 726 -4.33 54.99 -7.85
C ALA A 726 -5.37 54.03 -7.21
N ALA A 727 -6.30 54.56 -6.43
CA ALA A 727 -7.37 53.74 -5.87
C ALA A 727 -8.28 53.13 -6.93
N ARG A 728 -8.53 53.87 -8.04
CA ARG A 728 -9.27 53.36 -9.21
C ARG A 728 -8.48 52.27 -9.93
N LEU A 729 -7.18 52.50 -10.15
CA LEU A 729 -6.29 51.51 -10.73
C LEU A 729 -6.27 50.20 -9.95
N VAL A 730 -6.06 50.27 -8.63
CA VAL A 730 -6.00 49.09 -7.76
C VAL A 730 -7.34 48.34 -7.73
N ARG A 731 -8.49 49.06 -7.65
CA ARG A 731 -9.81 48.42 -7.74
C ARG A 731 -9.98 47.66 -9.06
N LEU A 732 -9.64 48.30 -10.18
CA LEU A 732 -9.73 47.68 -11.48
C LEU A 732 -8.81 46.43 -11.55
N ALA A 733 -7.54 46.53 -11.14
CA ALA A 733 -6.60 45.40 -11.13
C ALA A 733 -7.15 44.23 -10.29
N CYS A 734 -7.62 44.49 -9.08
CA CYS A 734 -8.22 43.44 -8.22
C CYS A 734 -9.47 42.83 -8.85
N ASP A 735 -10.33 43.64 -9.46
CA ASP A 735 -11.52 43.16 -10.16
C ASP A 735 -11.20 42.28 -11.36
N LEU A 736 -10.19 42.61 -12.18
CA LEU A 736 -9.81 41.82 -13.37
C LEU A 736 -9.41 40.38 -13.03
N VAL A 737 -8.79 40.15 -11.89
CA VAL A 737 -8.35 38.84 -11.45
C VAL A 737 -9.32 38.20 -10.47
N GLY A 738 -10.15 39.00 -9.78
CA GLY A 738 -11.06 38.52 -8.73
C GLY A 738 -12.46 38.17 -9.25
N ARG A 739 -12.87 38.61 -10.45
CA ARG A 739 -14.22 38.34 -11.00
C ARG A 739 -14.44 36.84 -11.23
N PRO A 740 -15.62 36.31 -10.85
CA PRO A 740 -16.01 34.95 -11.23
C PRO A 740 -15.93 34.74 -12.74
N GLY A 741 -15.48 33.58 -13.17
CA GLY A 741 -15.31 33.26 -14.58
C GLY A 741 -14.92 31.79 -14.77
N PRO A 742 -14.59 31.40 -16.03
CA PRO A 742 -14.17 30.04 -16.31
C PRO A 742 -12.87 29.67 -15.60
N ASP A 743 -12.00 30.65 -15.29
CA ASP A 743 -10.74 30.45 -14.60
C ASP A 743 -10.84 30.74 -13.10
N PRO A 744 -10.04 30.08 -12.24
CA PRO A 744 -10.07 30.35 -10.80
C PRO A 744 -9.82 31.82 -10.49
N ALA A 745 -10.70 32.45 -9.73
CA ALA A 745 -10.55 33.82 -9.27
C ALA A 745 -9.36 33.92 -8.28
N MET A 746 -8.72 35.10 -8.23
CA MET A 746 -7.75 35.46 -7.21
C MET A 746 -8.31 36.60 -6.37
N VAL A 747 -8.72 36.28 -5.14
CA VAL A 747 -9.26 37.29 -4.21
C VAL A 747 -8.10 38.03 -3.56
N VAL A 748 -8.05 39.34 -3.71
CA VAL A 748 -7.07 40.21 -3.05
C VAL A 748 -7.81 40.89 -1.88
N ASP A 749 -7.37 40.62 -0.66
CA ASP A 749 -7.90 41.19 0.57
C ASP A 749 -7.02 42.34 1.06
N ALA A 750 -7.61 43.50 1.20
CA ALA A 750 -6.93 44.71 1.68
C ALA A 750 -7.39 45.13 3.09
N ASP A 751 -8.05 44.27 3.84
CA ASP A 751 -8.67 44.61 5.14
C ASP A 751 -7.63 44.80 6.26
N LEU A 752 -6.38 44.37 6.06
CA LEU A 752 -5.26 44.61 6.99
C LEU A 752 -4.66 46.02 6.88
N ARG A 753 -5.18 46.88 5.98
CA ARG A 753 -4.75 48.28 5.87
C ARG A 753 -5.19 49.10 7.07
N PRO A 754 -4.52 50.25 7.34
CA PRO A 754 -4.92 51.17 8.39
C PRO A 754 -6.42 51.52 8.34
N GLU A 755 -7.12 51.46 9.50
CA GLU A 755 -8.56 51.64 9.64
C GLU A 755 -9.42 50.54 8.94
N GLY A 756 -8.81 49.48 8.45
CA GLY A 756 -9.51 48.36 7.81
C GLY A 756 -10.38 48.80 6.61
N LYS A 757 -11.63 48.30 6.54
CA LYS A 757 -12.57 48.61 5.47
C LYS A 757 -13.00 50.10 5.43
N GLY A 758 -12.89 50.82 6.55
CA GLY A 758 -13.21 52.25 6.68
C GLY A 758 -12.13 53.16 6.12
N GLY A 759 -10.89 52.72 6.03
CA GLY A 759 -9.78 53.51 5.55
C GLY A 759 -9.61 53.54 4.02
N PRO A 760 -8.87 54.50 3.49
CA PRO A 760 -8.59 54.58 2.06
C PRO A 760 -7.84 53.32 1.56
N LEU A 761 -8.20 52.84 0.36
CA LEU A 761 -7.60 51.64 -0.22
C LEU A 761 -6.11 51.78 -0.51
N VAL A 762 -5.70 53.00 -0.94
CA VAL A 762 -4.33 53.35 -1.27
C VAL A 762 -3.91 54.56 -0.44
N ARG A 763 -2.71 54.53 0.12
CA ARG A 763 -2.16 55.63 0.94
C ARG A 763 -0.78 56.03 0.44
N THR A 764 -0.39 57.29 0.68
CA THR A 764 0.96 57.74 0.48
C THR A 764 1.90 57.17 1.57
N LYS A 765 3.20 57.14 1.34
CA LYS A 765 4.18 56.69 2.31
C LYS A 765 4.07 57.47 3.62
N SER A 766 4.04 58.80 3.55
CA SER A 766 3.91 59.69 4.73
C SER A 766 2.59 59.47 5.50
N SER A 767 1.50 59.11 4.80
CA SER A 767 0.22 58.78 5.44
C SER A 767 0.29 57.46 6.23
N TYR A 768 1.00 56.46 5.74
CA TYR A 768 1.25 55.22 6.51
C TYR A 768 2.04 55.49 7.75
N LEU A 769 3.16 56.24 7.62
CA LEU A 769 4.03 56.57 8.74
C LEU A 769 3.32 57.39 9.83
N THR A 770 2.53 58.36 9.39
CA THR A 770 1.71 59.21 10.32
C THR A 770 0.68 58.40 11.07
N TYR A 771 -0.01 57.48 10.39
CA TYR A 771 -1.00 56.61 11.03
C TYR A 771 -0.34 55.68 12.07
N TYR A 772 0.66 54.96 11.66
CA TYR A 772 1.33 54.02 12.55
C TYR A 772 2.08 54.67 13.71
N ALA A 773 2.56 55.89 13.55
CA ALA A 773 3.16 56.65 14.64
C ALA A 773 2.17 57.06 15.73
N LYS A 774 0.91 57.30 15.37
CA LYS A 774 -0.12 57.83 16.29
C LYS A 774 -1.17 56.86 16.79
N TRP A 775 -1.51 55.86 15.94
CA TRP A 775 -2.70 55.06 16.12
C TRP A 775 -2.44 53.54 16.08
N ALA A 776 -1.18 53.11 15.91
CA ALA A 776 -0.86 51.68 15.83
C ALA A 776 -1.25 50.94 17.11
N SER A 777 -2.09 49.96 16.98
CA SER A 777 -2.38 48.95 18.03
C SER A 777 -1.36 47.80 17.99
N ALA A 778 -1.26 47.05 19.08
CA ALA A 778 -0.30 45.93 19.16
C ALA A 778 -0.53 44.84 18.09
N TRP A 779 -1.78 44.59 17.72
CA TRP A 779 -2.11 43.61 16.69
C TRP A 779 -1.72 44.09 15.28
N GLU A 780 -1.71 45.39 14.99
CA GLU A 780 -1.24 45.92 13.69
C GLU A 780 0.28 45.77 13.57
N ALA A 781 1.03 46.07 14.66
CA ALA A 781 2.46 45.78 14.70
C ALA A 781 2.76 44.27 14.49
N GLN A 782 1.98 43.40 15.11
CA GLN A 782 2.04 41.96 14.92
C GLN A 782 1.75 41.55 13.45
N ALA A 783 0.71 42.10 12.82
CA ALA A 783 0.37 41.84 11.43
C ALA A 783 1.50 42.25 10.48
N LEU A 784 2.15 43.38 10.76
CA LEU A 784 3.29 43.91 9.98
C LEU A 784 4.56 43.05 10.08
N LEU A 785 4.71 42.17 11.07
CA LEU A 785 5.80 41.18 11.09
C LEU A 785 5.79 40.31 9.80
N ARG A 786 4.59 40.05 9.29
CA ARG A 786 4.36 39.30 8.05
C ARG A 786 4.08 40.26 6.89
N ALA A 787 4.94 41.24 6.69
CA ALA A 787 4.91 42.17 5.59
C ALA A 787 6.20 42.16 4.77
N ARG A 788 6.11 42.12 3.44
CA ARG A 788 7.22 42.29 2.50
C ARG A 788 6.81 43.02 1.23
N PRO A 789 7.73 43.66 0.48
CA PRO A 789 7.46 44.11 -0.87
C PRO A 789 7.06 42.89 -1.72
N ALA A 790 5.91 42.95 -2.42
CA ALA A 790 5.38 41.77 -3.08
C ALA A 790 5.05 41.94 -4.57
N ALA A 791 4.61 43.12 -4.99
CA ALA A 791 4.28 43.42 -6.38
C ALA A 791 4.37 44.91 -6.67
N GLY A 792 4.23 45.35 -7.91
CA GLY A 792 4.30 46.73 -8.34
C GLY A 792 5.65 47.40 -8.08
N ALA A 793 5.67 48.65 -7.62
CA ALA A 793 6.89 49.41 -7.26
C ALA A 793 7.45 48.92 -5.93
N GLN A 794 8.24 47.84 -5.98
CA GLN A 794 8.78 47.17 -4.80
C GLN A 794 9.69 48.05 -3.94
N GLU A 795 10.46 48.95 -4.56
CA GLU A 795 11.31 49.87 -3.82
C GLU A 795 10.50 50.83 -2.94
N LEU A 796 9.34 51.26 -3.42
CA LEU A 796 8.43 52.13 -2.66
C LEU A 796 7.83 51.37 -1.44
N ALA A 797 7.41 50.11 -1.68
CA ALA A 797 6.91 49.26 -0.62
C ALA A 797 8.02 48.95 0.42
N ALA A 798 9.23 48.69 -0.01
CA ALA A 798 10.40 48.51 0.87
C ALA A 798 10.65 49.73 1.73
N ALA A 799 10.66 50.93 1.16
CA ALA A 799 10.92 52.19 1.86
C ALA A 799 9.89 52.45 2.99
N VAL A 800 8.61 52.03 2.82
CA VAL A 800 7.63 52.09 3.90
C VAL A 800 7.97 51.14 5.04
N LEU A 801 8.30 49.89 4.69
CA LEU A 801 8.58 48.84 5.68
C LEU A 801 9.87 49.07 6.46
N ASP A 802 10.87 49.70 5.83
CA ASP A 802 12.15 50.07 6.44
C ASP A 802 11.94 51.18 7.50
N GLU A 803 11.13 52.18 7.21
CA GLU A 803 10.78 53.23 8.17
C GLU A 803 9.87 52.72 9.30
N LEU A 804 9.07 51.71 9.06
CA LEU A 804 8.25 51.03 10.07
C LEU A 804 9.03 49.95 10.85
N ALA A 805 10.32 49.79 10.62
CA ALA A 805 11.12 48.75 11.28
C ALA A 805 11.10 48.88 12.80
N GLY A 806 11.11 50.10 13.34
CA GLY A 806 11.03 50.32 14.78
C GLY A 806 9.72 49.86 15.45
N LEU A 807 8.60 49.91 14.69
CA LEU A 807 7.30 49.40 15.13
C LEU A 807 7.23 47.87 15.00
N ARG A 808 7.73 47.37 13.87
CA ARG A 808 7.73 45.91 13.57
C ARG A 808 8.65 45.12 14.48
N TYR A 809 9.76 45.74 14.89
CA TYR A 809 10.85 45.10 15.63
C TYR A 809 11.30 46.01 16.76
N PRO A 810 10.48 46.27 17.79
CA PRO A 810 10.81 47.17 18.88
C PRO A 810 12.05 46.68 19.66
N GLN A 811 13.04 47.56 19.90
CA GLN A 811 14.25 47.19 20.59
C GLN A 811 14.02 46.75 22.05
N ALA A 812 13.06 47.39 22.73
CA ALA A 812 12.68 47.02 24.08
C ALA A 812 11.69 45.81 24.14
N GLY A 813 11.29 45.26 23.01
CA GLY A 813 10.22 44.29 22.93
C GLY A 813 8.86 44.95 23.18
N VAL A 814 7.82 44.10 23.29
CA VAL A 814 6.45 44.50 23.63
C VAL A 814 6.22 44.40 25.12
N ASP A 815 5.47 45.38 25.72
CA ASP A 815 5.15 45.40 27.12
C ASP A 815 4.00 44.45 27.51
N ALA A 816 3.78 44.28 28.81
CA ALA A 816 2.76 43.39 29.35
C ALA A 816 1.32 43.79 28.91
N THR A 817 1.06 45.06 28.67
CA THR A 817 -0.26 45.60 28.25
C THR A 817 -0.51 45.18 26.77
N GLN A 818 0.51 45.33 25.93
CA GLN A 818 0.44 44.93 24.54
C GLN A 818 0.30 43.40 24.38
N ILE A 819 1.01 42.62 25.21
CA ILE A 819 0.86 41.16 25.24
C ILE A 819 -0.56 40.79 25.68
N ALA A 820 -1.12 41.42 26.68
CA ALA A 820 -2.49 41.17 27.13
C ALA A 820 -3.53 41.51 26.04
N GLU A 821 -3.30 42.58 25.26
CA GLU A 821 -4.13 42.94 24.11
C GLU A 821 -4.10 41.85 23.00
N ILE A 822 -2.90 41.41 22.66
CA ILE A 822 -2.69 40.32 21.67
C ILE A 822 -3.41 39.03 22.12
N ARG A 823 -3.22 38.62 23.37
CA ARG A 823 -3.87 37.43 23.94
C ARG A 823 -5.40 37.55 23.93
N ARG A 824 -5.96 38.72 24.28
CA ARG A 824 -7.42 39.00 24.25
C ARG A 824 -7.98 38.91 22.83
N LEU A 825 -7.27 39.46 21.88
CA LEU A 825 -7.69 39.36 20.48
C LEU A 825 -7.65 37.90 19.96
N LYS A 826 -6.65 37.15 20.32
CA LYS A 826 -6.54 35.71 20.00
C LYS A 826 -7.73 34.91 20.54
N LEU A 827 -8.11 35.14 21.80
CA LEU A 827 -9.28 34.51 22.41
C LEU A 827 -10.58 34.83 21.67
N ARG A 828 -10.79 36.11 21.30
CA ARG A 828 -11.98 36.50 20.50
C ARG A 828 -12.00 35.76 19.15
N MET A 829 -10.87 35.70 18.43
CA MET A 829 -10.81 35.00 17.15
C MET A 829 -11.17 33.53 17.28
N ALA A 830 -10.67 32.84 18.32
CA ALA A 830 -10.95 31.42 18.57
C ALA A 830 -12.42 31.15 18.94
N THR A 831 -13.13 32.15 19.50
CA THR A 831 -14.54 31.99 19.92
C THR A 831 -15.54 32.46 18.87
N GLU A 832 -15.24 33.56 18.14
CA GLU A 832 -16.20 34.22 17.27
C GLU A 832 -16.12 33.76 15.79
N ARG A 833 -14.90 33.30 15.33
CA ARG A 833 -14.70 32.96 13.92
C ARG A 833 -14.91 31.46 13.59
N ILE A 834 -15.00 30.60 14.60
CA ILE A 834 -15.36 29.19 14.36
C ILE A 834 -16.89 29.10 14.26
N PRO A 835 -17.45 28.56 13.15
CA PRO A 835 -18.88 28.38 12.99
C PRO A 835 -19.51 27.55 14.10
N ARG A 836 -20.71 27.92 14.56
CA ARG A 836 -21.43 27.17 15.59
C ARG A 836 -21.68 25.74 15.13
N GLY A 837 -21.46 24.76 15.99
CA GLY A 837 -21.61 23.32 15.66
C GLY A 837 -20.39 22.68 15.03
N THR A 838 -19.30 23.42 14.76
CA THR A 838 -18.04 22.85 14.28
C THR A 838 -17.26 22.26 15.47
N ASP A 839 -16.76 21.03 15.30
CA ASP A 839 -15.83 20.41 16.23
C ASP A 839 -14.49 21.19 16.21
N LYS A 840 -14.18 21.84 17.31
CA LYS A 840 -12.99 22.69 17.45
C LYS A 840 -11.68 21.89 17.33
N GLU A 841 -11.66 20.64 17.78
CA GLU A 841 -10.46 19.77 17.70
C GLU A 841 -10.15 19.36 16.25
N ARG A 842 -11.15 19.40 15.37
CA ARG A 842 -11.01 19.11 13.94
C ARG A 842 -10.75 20.34 13.09
N HIS A 843 -10.72 21.54 13.67
CA HIS A 843 -10.53 22.80 12.93
C HIS A 843 -9.04 23.15 12.82
N LEU A 844 -8.45 22.92 11.67
CA LEU A 844 -7.01 22.95 11.38
C LEU A 844 -6.37 24.35 11.53
N LYS A 845 -7.10 25.41 11.25
CA LYS A 845 -6.59 26.79 11.28
C LYS A 845 -6.76 27.45 12.66
N LEU A 846 -7.99 27.44 13.19
CA LEU A 846 -8.35 28.15 14.40
C LEU A 846 -8.57 27.24 15.62
N GLY A 847 -8.54 25.93 15.46
CA GLY A 847 -8.66 24.97 16.53
C GLY A 847 -7.43 24.96 17.44
N PRO A 848 -7.55 24.35 18.64
CA PRO A 848 -6.45 24.29 19.61
C PRO A 848 -5.20 23.62 19.04
N GLY A 849 -4.04 24.30 19.09
CA GLY A 849 -2.79 23.84 18.50
C GLY A 849 -2.74 23.88 16.98
N GLY A 850 -3.73 24.50 16.33
CA GLY A 850 -3.77 24.68 14.89
C GLY A 850 -2.83 25.78 14.39
N LEU A 851 -2.85 26.03 13.09
CA LEU A 851 -1.90 26.93 12.43
C LEU A 851 -1.84 28.32 13.05
N SER A 852 -2.99 28.89 13.41
CA SER A 852 -3.06 30.24 14.01
C SER A 852 -2.43 30.31 15.40
N ASP A 853 -2.45 29.23 16.17
CA ASP A 853 -1.81 29.18 17.48
C ASP A 853 -0.26 29.19 17.34
N ILE A 854 0.24 28.41 16.38
CA ILE A 854 1.68 28.33 16.07
C ILE A 854 2.17 29.69 15.55
N GLU A 855 1.47 30.26 14.56
CA GLU A 855 1.83 31.54 13.95
C GLU A 855 1.89 32.66 14.97
N TRP A 856 0.88 32.76 15.85
CA TRP A 856 0.82 33.82 16.87
C TRP A 856 1.86 33.64 17.95
N THR A 857 2.21 32.40 18.35
CA THR A 857 3.28 32.15 19.30
C THR A 857 4.63 32.62 18.77
N ILE A 858 4.94 32.29 17.51
CA ILE A 858 6.20 32.73 16.89
C ILE A 858 6.21 34.26 16.69
N GLN A 859 5.12 34.86 16.28
CA GLN A 859 4.99 36.31 16.14
C GLN A 859 5.19 37.03 17.47
N LEU A 860 4.71 36.47 18.59
CA LEU A 860 4.95 37.03 19.92
C LEU A 860 6.47 37.02 20.24
N LEU A 861 7.16 35.93 20.00
CA LEU A 861 8.60 35.83 20.18
C LEU A 861 9.36 36.81 19.26
N GLN A 862 8.89 37.00 18.02
CA GLN A 862 9.46 38.02 17.12
C GLN A 862 9.27 39.43 17.68
N LEU A 863 8.09 39.80 18.18
CA LEU A 863 7.84 41.10 18.78
C LEU A 863 8.72 41.37 20.03
N GLN A 864 9.02 40.32 20.81
CA GLN A 864 9.85 40.41 21.98
C GLN A 864 11.36 40.48 21.67
N HIS A 865 11.84 39.81 20.62
CA HIS A 865 13.27 39.59 20.43
C HIS A 865 13.84 40.09 19.11
N ALA A 866 13.06 40.35 18.05
CA ALA A 866 13.58 40.72 16.72
C ALA A 866 14.20 42.13 16.69
N GLY A 867 13.95 42.98 17.67
CA GLY A 867 14.66 44.25 17.85
C GLY A 867 16.14 44.06 17.99
N ASN A 868 16.55 43.09 18.81
CA ASN A 868 17.92 42.75 19.10
C ASN A 868 18.52 41.63 18.26
N SER A 869 17.66 40.87 17.51
CA SER A 869 18.06 39.74 16.67
C SER A 869 17.60 39.93 15.23
N PRO A 870 18.42 40.50 14.33
CA PRO A 870 18.03 40.72 12.94
C PRO A 870 17.63 39.48 12.18
N ALA A 871 18.15 38.34 12.57
CA ALA A 871 17.79 37.04 11.96
C ALA A 871 16.31 36.68 12.14
N LEU A 872 15.65 37.19 13.23
CA LEU A 872 14.22 37.00 13.46
C LEU A 872 13.31 37.89 12.60
N ARG A 873 13.89 38.83 11.83
CA ARG A 873 13.13 39.74 10.97
C ARG A 873 12.72 39.06 9.67
N THR A 874 12.06 37.91 9.77
CA THR A 874 11.54 37.13 8.64
C THR A 874 10.03 37.01 8.67
N PRO A 875 9.32 37.15 7.56
CA PRO A 875 7.88 36.91 7.50
C PRO A 875 7.49 35.41 7.48
N SER A 876 8.45 34.50 7.30
CA SER A 876 8.21 33.04 7.23
C SER A 876 8.15 32.46 8.64
N THR A 877 7.08 31.75 8.94
CA THR A 877 6.87 31.04 10.22
C THR A 877 7.93 29.97 10.45
N LEU A 878 8.24 29.16 9.43
CA LEU A 878 9.24 28.08 9.56
C LEU A 878 10.64 28.62 9.78
N LYS A 879 11.06 29.64 9.01
CA LYS A 879 12.37 30.29 9.22
C LYS A 879 12.46 30.94 10.61
N ALA A 880 11.38 31.54 11.07
CA ALA A 880 11.37 32.11 12.43
C ALA A 880 11.48 31.02 13.50
N ILE A 881 10.85 29.85 13.33
CA ILE A 881 11.03 28.70 14.24
C ILE A 881 12.50 28.26 14.28
N ASP A 882 13.18 28.19 13.14
CA ASP A 882 14.59 27.79 13.09
C ASP A 882 15.51 28.81 13.82
N VAL A 883 15.19 30.10 13.70
CA VAL A 883 15.97 31.15 14.36
C VAL A 883 15.70 31.20 15.87
N VAL A 884 14.45 31.04 16.33
CA VAL A 884 14.15 31.03 17.77
C VAL A 884 14.75 29.82 18.47
N GLU A 885 14.85 28.68 17.78
CA GLU A 885 15.58 27.49 18.24
C GLU A 885 17.08 27.79 18.38
N GLY A 886 17.70 28.40 17.35
CA GLY A 886 19.12 28.78 17.37
C GLY A 886 19.48 29.85 18.40
N LEU A 887 18.51 30.65 18.85
CA LEU A 887 18.64 31.63 19.90
C LEU A 887 18.29 31.08 21.32
N GLU A 888 18.02 29.78 21.42
CA GLU A 888 17.63 29.11 22.65
C GLU A 888 16.35 29.69 23.32
N LEU A 889 15.50 30.39 22.56
CA LEU A 889 14.18 30.89 23.02
C LEU A 889 13.15 29.76 23.06
N LEU A 890 13.36 28.70 22.31
CA LEU A 890 12.64 27.42 22.34
C LEU A 890 13.65 26.30 22.49
N THR A 891 13.29 25.25 23.22
CA THR A 891 14.09 24.02 23.20
C THR A 891 13.95 23.32 21.84
N GLY A 892 14.92 22.49 21.47
CA GLY A 892 14.84 21.70 20.20
C GLY A 892 13.57 20.85 20.12
N GLU A 893 13.06 20.32 21.24
CA GLU A 893 11.81 19.56 21.28
C GLU A 893 10.59 20.45 21.02
N GLN A 894 10.55 21.65 21.61
CA GLN A 894 9.48 22.62 21.39
C GLN A 894 9.45 23.10 19.94
N ALA A 895 10.60 23.47 19.38
CA ALA A 895 10.73 23.89 17.99
C ALA A 895 10.33 22.78 17.02
N ALA A 896 10.80 21.55 17.26
CA ALA A 896 10.43 20.39 16.45
C ALA A 896 8.91 20.12 16.47
N SER A 897 8.28 20.25 17.65
CA SER A 897 6.83 20.07 17.82
C SER A 897 6.02 21.09 17.01
N LEU A 898 6.39 22.38 17.08
CA LEU A 898 5.73 23.45 16.32
C LEU A 898 5.94 23.28 14.81
N ARG A 899 7.17 22.98 14.39
CA ARG A 899 7.53 22.74 12.99
C ARG A 899 6.77 21.55 12.40
N GLN A 900 6.75 20.42 13.09
CA GLN A 900 6.02 19.23 12.68
C GLN A 900 4.52 19.51 12.52
N ALA A 901 3.92 20.17 13.51
CA ALA A 901 2.51 20.48 13.48
C ALA A 901 2.17 21.45 12.33
N TRP A 902 2.97 22.49 12.13
CA TRP A 902 2.77 23.46 11.05
C TRP A 902 2.83 22.80 9.66
N LEU A 903 3.85 21.97 9.41
CA LEU A 903 4.03 21.25 8.15
C LEU A 903 2.89 20.25 7.92
N HIS A 904 2.59 19.43 8.92
CA HIS A 904 1.55 18.41 8.82
C HIS A 904 0.16 19.01 8.58
N VAL A 905 -0.23 20.00 9.40
CA VAL A 905 -1.55 20.64 9.31
C VAL A 905 -1.70 21.43 8.01
N SER A 906 -0.66 22.09 7.53
CA SER A 906 -0.66 22.78 6.24
C SER A 906 -0.82 21.79 5.08
N ARG A 907 -0.15 20.64 5.13
CA ARG A 907 -0.29 19.56 4.13
C ARG A 907 -1.71 19.00 4.11
N VAL A 908 -2.27 18.68 5.28
CA VAL A 908 -3.64 18.16 5.39
C VAL A 908 -4.67 19.18 4.88
N ARG A 909 -4.47 20.45 5.18
CA ARG A 909 -5.35 21.54 4.70
C ARG A 909 -5.32 21.67 3.16
N ASN A 910 -4.12 21.58 2.55
CA ASN A 910 -3.98 21.54 1.09
C ASN A 910 -4.66 20.30 0.50
N ALA A 911 -4.46 19.13 1.09
CA ALA A 911 -5.10 17.89 0.66
C ALA A 911 -6.64 17.99 0.69
N ILE A 912 -7.23 18.59 1.73
CA ILE A 912 -8.69 18.81 1.81
C ILE A 912 -9.17 19.67 0.65
N MET A 913 -8.47 20.75 0.34
CA MET A 913 -8.82 21.61 -0.80
C MET A 913 -8.71 20.88 -2.14
N LEU A 914 -7.65 20.09 -2.32
CA LEU A 914 -7.44 19.30 -3.54
C LEU A 914 -8.53 18.24 -3.72
N VAL A 915 -8.95 17.58 -2.64
CA VAL A 915 -10.04 16.57 -2.67
C VAL A 915 -11.38 17.23 -2.97
N ARG A 916 -11.76 18.24 -2.22
CA ARG A 916 -13.09 18.85 -2.29
C ARG A 916 -13.29 19.79 -3.48
N GLY A 917 -12.21 20.42 -3.96
CA GLY A 917 -12.27 21.51 -4.94
C GLY A 917 -12.88 22.79 -4.40
N ARG A 918 -13.10 22.91 -3.09
CA ARG A 918 -13.63 24.08 -2.38
C ARG A 918 -12.94 24.27 -1.01
N PRO A 919 -12.83 25.52 -0.52
CA PRO A 919 -12.18 25.81 0.76
C PRO A 919 -12.82 25.09 1.95
N SER A 920 -11.99 24.52 2.82
CA SER A 920 -12.41 24.04 4.13
C SER A 920 -11.21 23.93 5.06
N ASP A 921 -11.38 24.36 6.29
CA ASP A 921 -10.39 24.28 7.37
C ASP A 921 -10.72 23.17 8.39
N VAL A 922 -11.67 22.27 8.08
CA VAL A 922 -12.13 21.22 9.00
C VAL A 922 -11.86 19.85 8.42
N LEU A 923 -11.27 18.95 9.26
CA LEU A 923 -11.07 17.56 8.90
C LEU A 923 -12.40 16.90 8.48
N PRO A 924 -12.44 16.21 7.34
CA PRO A 924 -13.67 15.56 6.88
C PRO A 924 -14.15 14.50 7.90
N ILE A 925 -15.47 14.28 7.92
CA ILE A 925 -16.11 13.23 8.71
C ILE A 925 -16.42 12.02 7.81
N ASP A 926 -16.73 12.30 6.55
CA ASP A 926 -17.04 11.29 5.55
C ASP A 926 -15.84 10.38 5.29
N TYR A 927 -16.08 9.07 5.24
CA TYR A 927 -15.04 8.04 5.08
C TYR A 927 -14.26 8.17 3.77
N GLN A 928 -14.97 8.39 2.65
CA GLN A 928 -14.32 8.48 1.32
C GLN A 928 -13.46 9.74 1.21
N GLU A 929 -13.96 10.87 1.74
CA GLU A 929 -13.18 12.11 1.80
C GLU A 929 -11.96 11.95 2.70
N GLN A 930 -12.08 11.28 3.86
CA GLN A 930 -10.94 10.99 4.74
C GLN A 930 -9.90 10.13 4.04
N ALA A 931 -10.34 9.09 3.32
CA ALA A 931 -9.44 8.21 2.58
C ALA A 931 -8.69 8.96 1.46
N ALA A 932 -9.38 9.83 0.72
CA ALA A 932 -8.78 10.67 -0.30
C ALA A 932 -7.78 11.68 0.27
N VAL A 933 -8.13 12.34 1.38
CA VAL A 933 -7.23 13.27 2.08
C VAL A 933 -6.00 12.55 2.64
N ALA A 934 -6.17 11.34 3.19
CA ALA A 934 -5.08 10.52 3.70
C ALA A 934 -4.09 10.14 2.58
N GLU A 935 -4.60 9.71 1.44
CA GLU A 935 -3.76 9.37 0.28
C GLU A 935 -2.94 10.58 -0.19
N LEU A 936 -3.57 11.76 -0.35
CA LEU A 936 -2.89 12.98 -0.76
C LEU A 936 -1.93 13.52 0.31
N ALA A 937 -2.21 13.26 1.59
CA ALA A 937 -1.30 13.56 2.70
C ALA A 937 -0.13 12.56 2.83
N GLY A 938 -0.09 11.50 2.00
CA GLY A 938 1.01 10.52 1.96
C GLY A 938 0.82 9.30 2.84
N TYR A 939 -0.39 9.07 3.32
CA TYR A 939 -0.76 7.85 4.04
C TYR A 939 -1.10 6.72 3.06
N GLY A 940 -0.88 5.49 3.48
CA GLY A 940 -1.23 4.32 2.69
C GLY A 940 -2.74 4.04 2.64
N PRO A 941 -3.19 3.17 1.74
CA PRO A 941 -4.59 2.76 1.66
C PRO A 941 -5.11 2.24 3.02
N GLY A 942 -6.32 2.67 3.41
CA GLY A 942 -6.95 2.29 4.67
C GLY A 942 -6.44 3.00 5.93
N GLN A 943 -5.46 3.91 5.83
CA GLN A 943 -4.89 4.64 6.96
C GLN A 943 -5.60 5.99 7.27
N HIS A 944 -6.85 6.16 6.84
CA HIS A 944 -7.62 7.39 7.08
C HIS A 944 -7.82 7.71 8.57
N SER A 945 -8.03 6.70 9.42
CA SER A 945 -8.11 6.88 10.87
C SER A 945 -6.77 7.34 11.45
N GLN A 946 -5.66 6.80 10.96
CA GLN A 946 -4.31 7.21 11.36
C GLN A 946 -4.03 8.67 11.00
N LEU A 947 -4.47 9.15 9.82
CA LEU A 947 -4.39 10.57 9.46
C LEU A 947 -5.07 11.44 10.51
N VAL A 948 -6.31 11.09 10.93
CA VAL A 948 -7.08 11.87 11.91
C VAL A 948 -6.39 11.87 13.26
N GLU A 949 -5.96 10.70 13.74
CA GLU A 949 -5.25 10.53 15.01
C GLU A 949 -3.93 11.31 15.03
N ASP A 950 -3.11 11.19 13.98
CA ASP A 950 -1.83 11.90 13.88
C ASP A 950 -2.04 13.42 13.81
N THR A 951 -3.06 13.89 13.07
CA THR A 951 -3.37 15.32 13.00
C THR A 951 -3.77 15.87 14.35
N ILE A 952 -4.67 15.21 15.08
CA ILE A 952 -5.07 15.63 16.43
C ILE A 952 -3.87 15.53 17.40
N LYS A 953 -3.05 14.52 17.28
CA LYS A 953 -1.85 14.32 18.12
C LYS A 953 -0.84 15.43 17.93
N VAL A 954 -0.46 15.79 16.70
CA VAL A 954 0.52 16.86 16.46
C VAL A 954 -0.03 18.23 16.90
N MET A 955 -1.34 18.48 16.72
CA MET A 955 -1.98 19.70 17.21
C MET A 955 -1.96 19.77 18.76
N ARG A 956 -2.23 18.68 19.47
CA ARG A 956 -2.14 18.62 20.94
C ARG A 956 -0.70 18.83 21.44
N HIS A 957 0.32 18.34 20.72
CA HIS A 957 1.71 18.59 21.07
C HIS A 957 2.06 20.08 20.90
N ALA A 958 1.67 20.67 19.76
CA ALA A 958 1.84 22.10 19.53
C ALA A 958 1.11 22.95 20.58
N LEU A 959 -0.12 22.59 20.96
CA LEU A 959 -0.89 23.28 21.99
C LEU A 959 -0.17 23.34 23.34
N ARG A 960 0.52 22.26 23.74
CA ARG A 960 1.32 22.26 24.98
C ARG A 960 2.42 23.32 24.95
N VAL A 961 3.12 23.44 23.82
CA VAL A 961 4.14 24.48 23.63
C VAL A 961 3.51 25.88 23.60
N VAL A 962 2.41 26.03 22.89
CA VAL A 962 1.63 27.30 22.84
C VAL A 962 1.20 27.74 24.25
N ASN A 963 0.69 26.81 25.07
CA ASN A 963 0.30 27.12 26.46
C ASN A 963 1.49 27.58 27.28
N GLN A 964 2.63 26.92 27.14
CA GLN A 964 3.85 27.32 27.91
C GLN A 964 4.40 28.67 27.44
N ILE A 965 4.44 28.98 26.17
CA ILE A 965 5.12 30.16 25.60
C ILE A 965 4.17 31.34 25.42
N PHE A 966 3.01 31.10 24.76
CA PHE A 966 2.08 32.20 24.43
C PHE A 966 1.18 32.57 25.60
N TRP A 967 0.68 31.56 26.34
CA TRP A 967 -0.23 31.81 27.47
C TRP A 967 0.48 31.97 28.81
N GLU A 968 1.82 31.62 28.88
CA GLU A 968 2.59 31.59 30.15
C GLU A 968 1.81 30.83 31.22
N ASP A 969 1.50 29.55 30.92
CA ASP A 969 0.86 28.69 31.92
C ASP A 969 1.78 28.62 33.15
N ALA A 970 1.47 29.45 34.08
CA ALA A 970 1.90 29.33 35.44
C ALA A 970 1.30 28.04 36.01
N THR A 971 1.93 26.91 35.71
CA THR A 971 1.71 25.66 36.45
C THR A 971 2.28 25.75 37.83
N THR A 972 1.83 26.78 38.59
CA THR A 972 1.99 26.98 40.03
C THR A 972 0.79 27.73 40.57
N ASP A 973 -0.44 27.34 40.22
CA ASP A 973 -1.57 27.43 41.16
C ASP A 973 -2.77 26.69 40.58
N GLY A 974 -3.17 25.60 41.25
CA GLY A 974 -4.32 24.82 40.88
C GLY A 974 -5.63 25.62 40.89
N ARG A 975 -6.04 26.10 39.73
CA ARG A 975 -7.43 26.46 39.46
C ARG A 975 -7.78 26.00 38.04
N GLN A 976 -8.43 24.85 37.97
CA GLN A 976 -9.24 24.46 36.84
C GLN A 976 -10.19 25.59 36.47
N VAL A 977 -10.04 26.15 35.27
CA VAL A 977 -11.13 26.91 34.64
C VAL A 977 -12.00 25.87 33.94
N GLY A 978 -13.15 25.64 34.47
CA GLY A 978 -14.14 24.65 34.06
C GLY A 978 -14.69 24.87 32.67
N SER A 979 -15.10 23.74 32.16
CA SER A 979 -15.83 23.29 30.97
C SER A 979 -16.58 24.35 30.14
#